data_3e7404c8b47a8ccbe9c3b642b45cbf43
#
_entry.id   3e7404c8b47a8ccbe9c3b642b45cbf43
#
_cell.length_a   1.000
_cell.length_b   1.000
_cell.length_c   1.000
_cell.angle_alpha   90.00
_cell.angle_beta   90.00
_cell.angle_gamma   90.00
#
_symmetry.space_group_name_H-M   'P 1'
#
loop_
_entity.id
_entity.type
_entity.pdbx_description
1 polymer ?
#
loop_
_entity_poly.entity_id
_entity_poly.type
_entity_poly.pdbx_seq_one_letter_code
_entity_poly.pdbx_strand_id
1 'polypeptide(L)'
;MLQDYRNHVEERAAQNIPPKPLNAEQVAGLVDLLKNPPAGEGEFLLELLSERVPPGVDEAAYVKAGFLSAIAKGEDSCELISKEKAVELLGNMHGGYNIATLVELLDDNALAPLAAKELKHTLLMFDAYHDVEEKHKAGNEHATDIIKSWAEGEWFTSRKLMDDKITYTVFKVTGETNTDDLSPAPDAWSRPDIPLHALAAYKMPREGLEPEEPGVKGPMAQIEEVKSKGYPVAFVGDVVGTGSSRKSATNSVLWFFGEDLPGVPNKRGGGVCIGSKVAPIFFNTMEDAGALVFEADVEKMNMGDVIDIYPFEGKITNHETGELLAEYSYKSKVILDEVRAGGRINLIIGRGLTEKARETLGLGPTDLFRTPEQPKDSGAGFSLAQKMVGKACGVDGIRPGTYCEPKMTTVGSQDTTGPMTRDELKDLACLGFTADLTMQSFCHTAAYPKPVDIETQHTLPDFIMNRGGVSLRPGDGIIHSWLNRMLLPDTVGTGGDSHTRFPLGISFPAGSGLVAFAAATGVMPLDMPESVLVRFKGEMQPGITLRDLVHAIPLYAIKQGLLTVEKKGKINAFSGRILEIEGLENLTVEQAFELSDASAERSAAGCTINLSETSIAEYLRSNITMLRWMINEGYGDPRTLERRAQKMEEWLANPELMRADADAEYAEVIEIDLNDIKEPIVCCPNDPDDAKTLSDVAGDKVDEVFIGSCMTNIGHFRAAGKLLEQYNKTLPTRLWMSPPTKMDKAQLMEEGYYNIYGRVGVRTEMPGCSLCMGNQARVDAGATVLSTSTRNFPNRLGDGANVYLTSAELAAVGAIVGRIPTAEEYMEYASKINAMSGEVFRYLNFDKMPSFKKAEEEAKARIIPTLNVA
;
A
#
# COMPACT_ATOMS: atom_id res chain seq x y z
N MET A 1 -12.18 -27.78 21.87
CA MET A 1 -11.42 -27.41 20.62
C MET A 1 -11.94 -28.17 19.40
N LEU A 2 -11.85 -29.53 19.35
CA LEU A 2 -12.15 -30.29 18.12
C LEU A 2 -13.61 -30.11 17.65
N GLN A 3 -14.60 -30.20 18.57
CA GLN A 3 -16.01 -29.97 18.23
C GLN A 3 -16.28 -28.53 17.79
N ASP A 4 -15.68 -27.54 18.44
CA ASP A 4 -15.84 -26.13 18.07
C ASP A 4 -15.25 -25.85 16.68
N TYR A 5 -14.10 -26.48 16.38
CA TYR A 5 -13.49 -26.40 15.06
C TYR A 5 -14.39 -27.04 13.97
N ARG A 6 -14.98 -28.21 14.23
CA ARG A 6 -15.94 -28.85 13.31
C ARG A 6 -17.18 -28.01 13.07
N ASN A 7 -17.73 -27.42 14.12
CA ASN A 7 -18.86 -26.48 14.00
C ASN A 7 -18.47 -25.27 13.12
N HIS A 8 -17.26 -24.76 13.31
CA HIS A 8 -16.73 -23.67 12.47
C HIS A 8 -16.54 -24.10 11.01
N VAL A 9 -16.05 -25.31 10.76
CA VAL A 9 -15.95 -25.88 9.39
C VAL A 9 -17.33 -25.91 8.73
N GLU A 10 -18.36 -26.39 9.43
CA GLU A 10 -19.74 -26.46 8.90
C GLU A 10 -20.31 -25.07 8.61
N GLU A 11 -20.10 -24.10 9.51
CA GLU A 11 -20.53 -22.71 9.35
C GLU A 11 -19.89 -22.08 8.09
N ARG A 12 -18.59 -22.30 7.89
CA ARG A 12 -17.85 -21.77 6.74
C ARG A 12 -18.23 -22.49 5.44
N ALA A 13 -18.41 -23.78 5.49
CA ALA A 13 -18.85 -24.59 4.33
C ALA A 13 -20.22 -24.12 3.81
N ALA A 14 -21.14 -23.69 4.69
CA ALA A 14 -22.40 -23.10 4.29
C ALA A 14 -22.28 -21.84 3.43
N GLN A 15 -21.13 -21.16 3.51
CA GLN A 15 -20.78 -19.98 2.69
C GLN A 15 -19.86 -20.37 1.51
N ASN A 16 -19.54 -21.62 1.33
CA ASN A 16 -18.63 -22.13 0.31
C ASN A 16 -17.18 -21.63 0.45
N ILE A 17 -16.71 -21.45 1.69
CA ILE A 17 -15.37 -20.99 2.02
C ILE A 17 -14.71 -21.90 3.07
N PRO A 18 -13.36 -22.01 3.09
CA PRO A 18 -12.67 -22.86 4.05
C PRO A 18 -12.73 -22.28 5.47
N PRO A 19 -12.51 -23.13 6.49
CA PRO A 19 -12.37 -22.66 7.87
C PRO A 19 -11.19 -21.68 7.99
N LYS A 20 -11.23 -20.82 9.00
CA LYS A 20 -10.08 -19.95 9.33
C LYS A 20 -8.87 -20.77 9.75
N PRO A 21 -7.64 -20.27 9.56
CA PRO A 21 -6.46 -20.85 10.15
C PRO A 21 -6.59 -20.98 11.67
N LEU A 22 -5.90 -21.96 12.28
CA LEU A 22 -5.90 -22.14 13.71
C LEU A 22 -5.14 -21.02 14.42
N ASN A 23 -5.68 -20.51 15.51
CA ASN A 23 -4.99 -19.58 16.40
C ASN A 23 -4.14 -20.31 17.47
N ALA A 24 -3.35 -19.56 18.23
CA ALA A 24 -2.44 -20.11 19.24
C ALA A 24 -3.14 -20.98 20.29
N GLU A 25 -4.32 -20.59 20.78
CA GLU A 25 -5.10 -21.35 21.77
C GLU A 25 -5.59 -22.68 21.16
N GLN A 26 -6.06 -22.66 19.93
CA GLN A 26 -6.49 -23.86 19.21
C GLN A 26 -5.33 -24.80 18.95
N VAL A 27 -4.13 -24.28 18.59
CA VAL A 27 -2.93 -25.10 18.39
C VAL A 27 -2.46 -25.69 19.72
N ALA A 28 -2.53 -24.96 20.83
CA ALA A 28 -2.25 -25.53 22.14
C ALA A 28 -3.19 -26.68 22.50
N GLY A 29 -4.50 -26.50 22.26
CA GLY A 29 -5.47 -27.59 22.43
C GLY A 29 -5.26 -28.78 21.46
N LEU A 30 -4.80 -28.49 20.23
CA LEU A 30 -4.40 -29.53 19.26
C LEU A 30 -3.19 -30.34 19.73
N VAL A 31 -2.19 -29.71 20.32
CA VAL A 31 -1.02 -30.36 20.91
C VAL A 31 -1.44 -31.32 22.03
N ASP A 32 -2.36 -30.93 22.92
CA ASP A 32 -2.88 -31.80 23.97
C ASP A 32 -3.60 -33.03 23.39
N LEU A 33 -4.36 -32.85 22.30
CA LEU A 33 -5.02 -33.95 21.60
C LEU A 33 -4.04 -34.88 20.88
N LEU A 34 -2.96 -34.32 20.27
CA LEU A 34 -1.92 -35.13 19.61
C LEU A 34 -1.15 -36.00 20.60
N LYS A 35 -0.96 -35.53 21.82
CA LYS A 35 -0.34 -36.34 22.90
C LYS A 35 -1.23 -37.49 23.39
N ASN A 36 -2.55 -37.30 23.35
CA ASN A 36 -3.54 -38.29 23.77
C ASN A 36 -4.70 -38.32 22.73
N PRO A 37 -4.48 -38.89 21.54
CA PRO A 37 -5.44 -38.76 20.47
C PRO A 37 -6.73 -39.58 20.77
N PRO A 38 -7.91 -39.02 20.53
CA PRO A 38 -9.14 -39.76 20.53
C PRO A 38 -9.10 -40.87 19.46
N ALA A 39 -9.76 -42.00 19.70
CA ALA A 39 -9.76 -43.10 18.78
C ALA A 39 -10.24 -42.70 17.36
N GLY A 40 -9.43 -42.96 16.36
CA GLY A 40 -9.73 -42.69 14.96
C GLY A 40 -9.46 -41.22 14.50
N GLU A 41 -8.97 -40.34 15.35
CA GLU A 41 -8.77 -38.91 15.04
C GLU A 41 -7.31 -38.54 14.63
N GLY A 42 -6.38 -39.48 14.76
CA GLY A 42 -4.94 -39.20 14.61
C GLY A 42 -4.56 -38.56 13.28
N GLU A 43 -5.07 -39.07 12.15
CA GLU A 43 -4.77 -38.50 10.81
C GLU A 43 -5.31 -37.06 10.66
N PHE A 44 -6.52 -36.82 11.13
CA PHE A 44 -7.13 -35.49 11.08
C PHE A 44 -6.37 -34.47 11.97
N LEU A 45 -5.92 -34.87 13.16
CA LEU A 45 -5.11 -34.01 14.02
C LEU A 45 -3.76 -33.66 13.38
N LEU A 46 -3.12 -34.61 12.68
CA LEU A 46 -1.89 -34.38 11.93
C LEU A 46 -2.11 -33.44 10.74
N GLU A 47 -3.21 -33.61 10.00
CA GLU A 47 -3.61 -32.71 8.93
C GLU A 47 -3.80 -31.28 9.46
N LEU A 48 -4.50 -31.11 10.57
CA LEU A 48 -4.67 -29.79 11.20
C LEU A 48 -3.33 -29.15 11.57
N LEU A 49 -2.40 -29.90 12.15
CA LEU A 49 -1.08 -29.39 12.52
C LEU A 49 -0.25 -29.02 11.27
N SER A 50 -0.33 -29.81 10.20
CA SER A 50 0.44 -29.62 8.98
C SER A 50 -0.08 -28.45 8.15
N GLU A 51 -1.41 -28.40 7.90
CA GLU A 51 -2.00 -27.58 6.83
C GLU A 51 -2.80 -26.38 7.36
N ARG A 52 -3.15 -26.33 8.66
CA ARG A 52 -4.06 -25.30 9.17
C ARG A 52 -3.43 -24.31 10.14
N VAL A 53 -2.13 -24.42 10.41
CA VAL A 53 -1.38 -23.48 11.28
C VAL A 53 -0.65 -22.46 10.41
N PRO A 54 -0.83 -21.13 10.64
CA PRO A 54 -0.09 -20.10 9.93
C PRO A 54 1.42 -20.25 10.07
N PRO A 55 2.23 -19.86 9.06
CA PRO A 55 3.69 -19.99 9.08
C PRO A 55 4.39 -18.81 9.77
N GLY A 56 5.71 -18.78 9.73
CA GLY A 56 6.57 -17.65 10.09
C GLY A 56 6.60 -17.36 11.59
N VAL A 57 6.33 -16.11 11.96
CA VAL A 57 6.30 -15.64 13.36
C VAL A 57 4.89 -15.35 13.85
N ASP A 58 3.91 -16.11 13.39
CA ASP A 58 2.57 -16.13 13.97
C ASP A 58 2.59 -16.76 15.38
N GLU A 59 1.70 -16.33 16.26
CA GLU A 59 1.59 -16.86 17.61
C GLU A 59 1.23 -18.35 17.63
N ALA A 60 0.44 -18.81 16.65
CA ALA A 60 0.13 -20.23 16.45
C ALA A 60 1.35 -21.02 15.97
N ALA A 61 2.19 -20.42 15.10
CA ALA A 61 3.45 -21.02 14.66
C ALA A 61 4.44 -21.17 15.84
N TYR A 62 4.43 -20.24 16.78
CA TYR A 62 5.26 -20.34 18.00
C TYR A 62 4.93 -21.63 18.81
N VAL A 63 3.64 -21.88 19.03
CA VAL A 63 3.18 -23.08 19.76
C VAL A 63 3.53 -24.36 18.99
N LYS A 64 3.29 -24.38 17.66
CA LYS A 64 3.67 -25.50 16.78
C LYS A 64 5.15 -25.78 16.81
N ALA A 65 5.98 -24.75 16.64
CA ALA A 65 7.44 -24.88 16.63
C ALA A 65 7.97 -25.41 17.99
N GLY A 66 7.44 -24.89 19.11
CA GLY A 66 7.83 -25.34 20.44
C GLY A 66 7.54 -26.80 20.67
N PHE A 67 6.37 -27.29 20.30
CA PHE A 67 5.98 -28.68 20.39
C PHE A 67 6.85 -29.59 19.51
N LEU A 68 7.03 -29.24 18.24
CA LEU A 68 7.85 -30.02 17.31
C LEU A 68 9.32 -30.03 17.70
N SER A 69 9.85 -28.91 18.21
CA SER A 69 11.21 -28.80 18.72
C SER A 69 11.46 -29.72 19.91
N ALA A 70 10.51 -29.78 20.84
CA ALA A 70 10.61 -30.67 22.01
C ALA A 70 10.65 -32.15 21.59
N ILE A 71 9.83 -32.54 20.60
CA ILE A 71 9.86 -33.92 20.05
C ILE A 71 11.19 -34.20 19.34
N ALA A 72 11.66 -33.31 18.46
CA ALA A 72 12.91 -33.51 17.73
C ALA A 72 14.11 -33.65 18.65
N LYS A 73 14.17 -32.84 19.73
CA LYS A 73 15.22 -32.88 20.74
C LYS A 73 15.06 -34.06 21.72
N GLY A 74 13.92 -34.74 21.72
CA GLY A 74 13.63 -35.85 22.65
C GLY A 74 13.26 -35.39 24.07
N GLU A 75 12.85 -34.14 24.21
CA GLU A 75 12.36 -33.56 25.48
C GLU A 75 10.88 -33.88 25.72
N ASP A 76 10.15 -34.20 24.63
CA ASP A 76 8.77 -34.65 24.65
C ASP A 76 8.57 -35.81 23.67
N SER A 77 7.42 -36.48 23.71
CA SER A 77 7.08 -37.62 22.83
C SER A 77 5.63 -37.57 22.39
N CYS A 78 5.38 -38.06 21.18
CA CYS A 78 4.05 -38.21 20.60
C CYS A 78 4.03 -39.48 19.76
N GLU A 79 3.05 -40.39 19.97
CA GLU A 79 2.96 -41.63 19.20
C GLU A 79 2.74 -41.39 17.68
N LEU A 80 2.12 -40.24 17.33
CA LEU A 80 1.79 -39.87 15.95
C LEU A 80 2.96 -39.18 15.22
N ILE A 81 3.94 -38.67 15.95
CA ILE A 81 5.02 -37.82 15.39
C ILE A 81 6.38 -38.35 15.87
N SER A 82 7.13 -38.98 14.97
CA SER A 82 8.52 -39.35 15.22
C SER A 82 9.43 -38.10 15.25
N LYS A 83 10.68 -38.23 15.72
CA LYS A 83 11.68 -37.15 15.67
C LYS A 83 11.93 -36.66 14.24
N GLU A 84 12.04 -37.60 13.30
CA GLU A 84 12.22 -37.30 11.87
C GLU A 84 11.02 -36.55 11.31
N LYS A 85 9.79 -36.98 11.66
CA LYS A 85 8.57 -36.30 11.23
C LYS A 85 8.46 -34.90 11.83
N ALA A 86 8.90 -34.70 13.06
CA ALA A 86 8.95 -33.38 13.67
C ALA A 86 9.92 -32.44 12.93
N VAL A 87 11.07 -32.92 12.47
CA VAL A 87 12.03 -32.15 11.66
C VAL A 87 11.43 -31.77 10.30
N GLU A 88 10.77 -32.70 9.61
CA GLU A 88 10.05 -32.39 8.35
C GLU A 88 8.98 -31.30 8.56
N LEU A 89 8.16 -31.42 9.60
CA LEU A 89 7.13 -30.42 9.91
C LEU A 89 7.70 -29.08 10.30
N LEU A 90 8.86 -29.03 10.96
CA LEU A 90 9.62 -27.80 11.20
C LEU A 90 10.11 -27.18 9.88
N GLY A 91 10.63 -28.00 8.96
CA GLY A 91 11.06 -27.56 7.63
C GLY A 91 9.95 -26.88 6.82
N ASN A 92 8.72 -27.35 6.95
CA ASN A 92 7.55 -26.80 6.25
C ASN A 92 7.02 -25.46 6.80
N MET A 93 7.65 -24.88 7.84
CA MET A 93 7.19 -23.64 8.45
C MET A 93 7.70 -22.37 7.77
N HIS A 94 8.48 -22.46 6.70
CA HIS A 94 8.99 -21.38 5.84
C HIS A 94 9.96 -20.39 6.49
N GLY A 95 10.27 -20.50 7.76
CA GLY A 95 11.16 -19.59 8.51
C GLY A 95 10.57 -19.13 9.84
N GLY A 96 11.31 -18.36 10.60
CA GLY A 96 10.90 -17.86 11.90
C GLY A 96 11.25 -18.81 13.04
N TYR A 97 10.28 -19.24 13.84
CA TYR A 97 10.50 -20.01 15.08
C TYR A 97 11.08 -21.43 14.91
N ASN A 98 11.05 -21.96 13.70
CA ASN A 98 11.60 -23.29 13.39
C ASN A 98 13.13 -23.28 13.18
N ILE A 99 13.71 -22.14 12.77
CA ILE A 99 15.09 -22.05 12.27
C ILE A 99 16.11 -22.43 13.35
N ALA A 100 16.01 -21.86 14.54
CA ALA A 100 16.96 -22.12 15.61
C ALA A 100 17.09 -23.62 15.92
N THR A 101 15.97 -24.33 15.99
CA THR A 101 15.96 -25.79 16.22
C THR A 101 16.62 -26.56 15.08
N LEU A 102 16.30 -26.21 13.82
CA LEU A 102 16.93 -26.88 12.66
C LEU A 102 18.45 -26.66 12.63
N VAL A 103 18.92 -25.45 12.97
CA VAL A 103 20.36 -25.13 13.07
C VAL A 103 21.02 -25.89 14.22
N GLU A 104 20.39 -25.99 15.39
CA GLU A 104 20.91 -26.77 16.52
C GLU A 104 21.06 -28.25 16.14
N LEU A 105 20.06 -28.82 15.43
CA LEU A 105 20.07 -30.22 15.02
C LEU A 105 21.16 -30.59 13.99
N LEU A 106 21.88 -29.62 13.44
CA LEU A 106 23.06 -29.90 12.59
C LEU A 106 24.21 -30.55 13.38
N ASP A 107 24.17 -30.51 14.70
CA ASP A 107 25.12 -31.18 15.56
C ASP A 107 24.62 -32.57 16.07
N ASP A 108 23.39 -32.97 15.74
CA ASP A 108 22.82 -34.29 16.06
C ASP A 108 23.16 -35.31 14.97
N ASN A 109 23.87 -36.36 15.31
CA ASN A 109 24.35 -37.36 14.35
C ASN A 109 23.23 -38.07 13.57
N ALA A 110 22.04 -38.19 14.11
CA ALA A 110 20.91 -38.89 13.49
C ALA A 110 20.03 -37.92 12.64
N LEU A 111 19.82 -36.71 13.12
CA LEU A 111 18.86 -35.75 12.52
C LEU A 111 19.52 -34.70 11.64
N ALA A 112 20.85 -34.50 11.73
CA ALA A 112 21.56 -33.48 10.95
C ALA A 112 21.35 -33.58 9.43
N PRO A 113 21.36 -34.78 8.81
CA PRO A 113 21.09 -34.84 7.38
C PRO A 113 19.70 -34.35 6.98
N LEU A 114 18.69 -34.61 7.82
CA LEU A 114 17.32 -34.18 7.57
C LEU A 114 17.15 -32.67 7.83
N ALA A 115 17.71 -32.18 8.95
CA ALA A 115 17.72 -30.74 9.25
C ALA A 115 18.42 -29.93 8.13
N ALA A 116 19.54 -30.42 7.63
CA ALA A 116 20.26 -29.81 6.51
C ALA A 116 19.40 -29.79 5.23
N LYS A 117 18.71 -30.89 4.92
CA LYS A 117 17.78 -30.97 3.78
C LYS A 117 16.70 -29.86 3.85
N GLU A 118 16.11 -29.67 5.01
CA GLU A 118 15.05 -28.65 5.22
C GLU A 118 15.61 -27.24 5.11
N LEU A 119 16.77 -26.97 5.70
CA LEU A 119 17.43 -25.65 5.66
C LEU A 119 17.87 -25.24 4.24
N LYS A 120 18.27 -26.19 3.37
CA LYS A 120 18.65 -25.89 1.97
C LYS A 120 17.55 -25.17 1.19
N HIS A 121 16.29 -25.43 1.50
CA HIS A 121 15.13 -24.84 0.84
C HIS A 121 14.53 -23.65 1.59
N THR A 122 15.03 -23.32 2.78
CA THR A 122 14.55 -22.20 3.59
C THR A 122 15.22 -20.89 3.16
N LEU A 123 14.41 -19.91 2.72
CA LEU A 123 14.88 -18.61 2.24
C LEU A 123 14.99 -17.57 3.35
N LEU A 124 14.09 -17.60 4.35
CA LEU A 124 13.97 -16.60 5.39
C LEU A 124 14.98 -16.85 6.52
N MET A 125 16.25 -16.87 6.19
CA MET A 125 17.35 -17.12 7.14
C MET A 125 17.76 -15.87 7.90
N PHE A 126 17.78 -14.70 7.24
CA PHE A 126 18.19 -13.41 7.81
C PHE A 126 19.43 -13.54 8.75
N ASP A 127 19.28 -13.17 10.02
CA ASP A 127 20.38 -13.23 10.98
C ASP A 127 20.85 -14.67 11.26
N ALA A 128 19.94 -15.66 11.20
CA ALA A 128 20.28 -17.07 11.39
C ALA A 128 21.26 -17.65 10.32
N TYR A 129 21.48 -16.92 9.23
CA TYR A 129 22.54 -17.25 8.28
C TYR A 129 23.91 -17.32 8.99
N HIS A 130 24.19 -16.38 9.91
CA HIS A 130 25.44 -16.36 10.66
C HIS A 130 25.64 -17.62 11.51
N ASP A 131 24.58 -18.17 12.09
CA ASP A 131 24.66 -19.38 12.90
C ASP A 131 25.10 -20.59 12.07
N VAL A 132 24.59 -20.68 10.82
CA VAL A 132 25.01 -21.72 9.85
C VAL A 132 26.47 -21.46 9.39
N GLU A 133 26.83 -20.19 9.12
CA GLU A 133 28.17 -19.81 8.73
C GLU A 133 29.21 -20.12 9.81
N GLU A 134 28.89 -19.86 11.09
CA GLU A 134 29.75 -20.20 12.21
C GLU A 134 29.99 -21.73 12.33
N LYS A 135 28.94 -22.54 12.17
CA LYS A 135 29.06 -23.99 12.13
C LYS A 135 29.90 -24.46 10.94
N HIS A 136 29.76 -23.84 9.77
CA HIS A 136 30.62 -24.10 8.62
C HIS A 136 32.09 -23.81 8.94
N LYS A 137 32.39 -22.63 9.52
CA LYS A 137 33.75 -22.23 9.92
C LYS A 137 34.33 -23.16 11.00
N ALA A 138 33.48 -23.74 11.85
CA ALA A 138 33.83 -24.74 12.84
C ALA A 138 34.05 -26.15 12.27
N GLY A 139 33.79 -26.36 10.95
CA GLY A 139 34.03 -27.62 10.26
C GLY A 139 32.82 -28.57 10.24
N ASN A 140 31.60 -28.12 10.55
CA ASN A 140 30.40 -28.92 10.42
C ASN A 140 30.10 -29.19 8.95
N GLU A 141 30.10 -30.47 8.55
CA GLU A 141 29.94 -30.89 7.15
C GLU A 141 28.54 -30.56 6.63
N HIS A 142 27.50 -30.67 7.46
CA HIS A 142 26.12 -30.38 7.08
C HIS A 142 25.91 -28.89 6.85
N ALA A 143 26.48 -28.02 7.69
CA ALA A 143 26.45 -26.58 7.49
C ALA A 143 27.18 -26.16 6.19
N THR A 144 28.31 -26.84 5.90
CA THR A 144 29.05 -26.64 4.64
C THR A 144 28.20 -27.02 3.43
N ASP A 145 27.48 -28.14 3.49
CA ASP A 145 26.59 -28.61 2.43
C ASP A 145 25.40 -27.66 2.20
N ILE A 146 24.84 -27.09 3.26
CA ILE A 146 23.80 -26.07 3.17
C ILE A 146 24.32 -24.84 2.45
N ILE A 147 25.46 -24.28 2.85
CA ILE A 147 26.02 -23.08 2.23
C ILE A 147 26.35 -23.32 0.75
N LYS A 148 26.86 -24.50 0.40
CA LYS A 148 27.09 -24.89 -1.00
C LYS A 148 25.78 -24.93 -1.79
N SER A 149 24.72 -25.54 -1.24
CA SER A 149 23.39 -25.60 -1.85
C SER A 149 22.82 -24.19 -2.12
N TRP A 150 22.92 -23.29 -1.14
CA TRP A 150 22.52 -21.90 -1.31
C TRP A 150 23.37 -21.16 -2.37
N ALA A 151 24.69 -21.35 -2.39
CA ALA A 151 25.61 -20.77 -3.36
C ALA A 151 25.34 -21.27 -4.81
N GLU A 152 24.88 -22.50 -4.98
CA GLU A 152 24.48 -23.09 -6.25
C GLU A 152 23.03 -22.74 -6.64
N GLY A 153 22.27 -22.11 -5.76
CA GLY A 153 20.87 -21.73 -5.99
C GLY A 153 19.93 -22.91 -6.11
N GLU A 154 20.17 -24.02 -5.38
CA GLU A 154 19.35 -25.22 -5.43
C GLU A 154 17.88 -24.94 -5.07
N TRP A 155 17.61 -24.00 -4.14
CA TRP A 155 16.28 -23.53 -3.78
C TRP A 155 15.47 -23.01 -4.97
N PHE A 156 16.14 -22.53 -6.03
CA PHE A 156 15.55 -22.02 -7.27
C PHE A 156 15.57 -23.07 -8.38
N THR A 157 16.72 -23.73 -8.59
CA THR A 157 16.89 -24.68 -9.70
C THR A 157 16.10 -25.95 -9.54
N SER A 158 15.80 -26.37 -8.30
CA SER A 158 14.94 -27.52 -8.00
C SER A 158 13.45 -27.27 -8.33
N ARG A 159 13.03 -26.01 -8.47
CA ARG A 159 11.65 -25.69 -8.86
C ARG A 159 11.44 -25.90 -10.35
N LYS A 160 10.23 -26.36 -10.70
CA LYS A 160 9.85 -26.62 -12.11
C LYS A 160 10.03 -25.35 -12.94
N LEU A 161 10.62 -25.50 -14.13
CA LEU A 161 10.60 -24.48 -15.17
C LEU A 161 9.17 -24.30 -15.70
N MET A 162 8.83 -23.10 -16.13
CA MET A 162 7.59 -22.86 -16.84
C MET A 162 7.60 -23.67 -18.16
N ASP A 163 6.47 -24.25 -18.50
CA ASP A 163 6.31 -25.00 -19.74
C ASP A 163 6.34 -24.05 -20.96
N ASP A 164 6.82 -24.51 -22.11
CA ASP A 164 6.86 -23.71 -23.35
C ASP A 164 5.46 -23.29 -23.82
N LYS A 165 4.45 -24.05 -23.41
CA LYS A 165 3.04 -23.77 -23.67
C LYS A 165 2.22 -24.06 -22.41
N ILE A 166 1.42 -23.07 -21.99
CA ILE A 166 0.47 -23.21 -20.88
C ILE A 166 -0.94 -22.92 -21.37
N THR A 167 -1.90 -23.73 -20.94
CA THR A 167 -3.30 -23.67 -21.41
C THR A 167 -4.20 -23.18 -20.28
N TYR A 168 -5.01 -22.16 -20.55
CA TYR A 168 -5.90 -21.52 -19.57
C TYR A 168 -7.30 -21.29 -20.15
N THR A 169 -8.30 -21.29 -19.28
CA THR A 169 -9.64 -20.80 -19.61
C THR A 169 -9.72 -19.30 -19.26
N VAL A 170 -10.33 -18.51 -20.10
CA VAL A 170 -10.46 -17.05 -19.95
C VAL A 170 -11.63 -16.70 -19.03
N PHE A 171 -11.36 -15.94 -17.95
CA PHE A 171 -12.38 -15.18 -17.24
C PHE A 171 -12.24 -13.71 -17.69
N LYS A 172 -13.16 -13.27 -18.55
CA LYS A 172 -13.09 -11.95 -19.21
C LYS A 172 -13.87 -10.90 -18.45
N VAL A 173 -13.25 -9.74 -18.22
CA VAL A 173 -13.91 -8.56 -17.69
C VAL A 173 -13.77 -7.41 -18.68
N THR A 174 -14.90 -6.94 -19.18
CA THR A 174 -14.96 -5.82 -20.14
C THR A 174 -14.89 -4.47 -19.43
N GLY A 175 -14.17 -3.51 -20.02
CA GLY A 175 -13.99 -2.16 -19.52
C GLY A 175 -12.94 -2.05 -18.42
N GLU A 176 -13.04 -1.02 -17.61
CA GLU A 176 -12.11 -0.79 -16.50
C GLU A 176 -12.51 -1.63 -15.28
N THR A 177 -11.55 -2.37 -14.75
CA THR A 177 -11.61 -2.98 -13.42
C THR A 177 -10.77 -2.15 -12.47
N ASN A 178 -11.41 -1.41 -11.58
CA ASN A 178 -10.71 -0.77 -10.49
C ASN A 178 -10.63 -1.69 -9.27
N THR A 179 -9.77 -1.33 -8.32
CA THR A 179 -9.59 -2.17 -7.12
C THR A 179 -10.80 -2.19 -6.19
N ASP A 180 -11.73 -1.23 -6.31
CA ASP A 180 -12.99 -1.26 -5.56
C ASP A 180 -14.00 -2.26 -6.16
N ASP A 181 -13.87 -2.63 -7.45
CA ASP A 181 -14.63 -3.74 -8.04
C ASP A 181 -14.21 -5.10 -7.46
N LEU A 182 -12.91 -5.27 -7.20
CA LEU A 182 -12.31 -6.51 -6.70
C LEU A 182 -12.27 -6.60 -5.17
N SER A 183 -12.23 -5.46 -4.50
CA SER A 183 -12.12 -5.32 -3.04
C SER A 183 -12.88 -4.08 -2.59
N PRO A 184 -14.23 -4.13 -2.55
CA PRO A 184 -15.06 -2.98 -2.26
C PRO A 184 -14.74 -2.35 -0.90
N ALA A 185 -14.67 -1.02 -0.86
CA ALA A 185 -14.35 -0.28 0.35
C ALA A 185 -15.33 -0.57 1.52
N PRO A 186 -16.65 -0.71 1.31
CA PRO A 186 -17.57 -1.10 2.39
C PRO A 186 -17.29 -2.47 3.03
N ASP A 187 -16.56 -3.35 2.31
CA ASP A 187 -16.21 -4.71 2.78
C ASP A 187 -14.75 -4.79 3.29
N ALA A 188 -14.07 -3.66 3.46
CA ALA A 188 -12.67 -3.60 3.91
C ALA A 188 -12.41 -4.36 5.22
N TRP A 189 -13.41 -4.49 6.08
CA TRP A 189 -13.37 -5.24 7.33
C TRP A 189 -13.07 -6.74 7.15
N SER A 190 -13.42 -7.32 6.01
CA SER A 190 -13.21 -8.74 5.71
C SER A 190 -11.87 -9.05 5.02
N ARG A 191 -11.08 -8.03 4.65
CA ARG A 191 -9.81 -8.21 3.91
C ARG A 191 -8.82 -9.19 4.53
N PRO A 192 -8.66 -9.30 5.86
CA PRO A 192 -7.79 -10.30 6.46
C PRO A 192 -8.26 -11.75 6.24
N ASP A 193 -9.56 -11.94 6.04
CA ASP A 193 -10.15 -13.23 5.70
C ASP A 193 -10.33 -13.33 4.18
N ILE A 194 -9.24 -13.68 3.47
CA ILE A 194 -9.18 -13.67 2.01
C ILE A 194 -10.37 -14.42 1.37
N PRO A 195 -10.70 -15.67 1.79
CA PRO A 195 -11.82 -16.40 1.21
C PRO A 195 -13.16 -15.69 1.34
N LEU A 196 -13.41 -15.09 2.50
CA LEU A 196 -14.65 -14.35 2.75
C LEU A 196 -14.68 -13.05 1.93
N HIS A 197 -13.59 -12.32 1.91
CA HIS A 197 -13.50 -11.03 1.21
C HIS A 197 -13.67 -11.20 -0.30
N ALA A 198 -13.09 -12.25 -0.88
CA ALA A 198 -13.18 -12.53 -2.31
C ALA A 198 -14.63 -12.71 -2.80
N LEU A 199 -15.56 -13.16 -1.95
CA LEU A 199 -16.98 -13.28 -2.32
C LEU A 199 -17.62 -11.94 -2.72
N ALA A 200 -17.08 -10.81 -2.26
CA ALA A 200 -17.58 -9.48 -2.60
C ALA A 200 -17.02 -8.94 -3.94
N ALA A 201 -16.07 -9.62 -4.57
CA ALA A 201 -15.53 -9.20 -5.87
C ALA A 201 -16.64 -9.18 -6.93
N TYR A 202 -16.73 -8.04 -7.65
CA TYR A 202 -17.76 -7.81 -8.68
C TYR A 202 -19.21 -7.96 -8.17
N LYS A 203 -19.47 -7.62 -6.93
CA LYS A 203 -20.84 -7.66 -6.36
C LYS A 203 -21.82 -6.65 -6.96
N MET A 204 -21.33 -5.66 -7.72
CA MET A 204 -22.17 -4.73 -8.47
C MET A 204 -22.33 -5.20 -9.91
N PRO A 205 -23.57 -5.13 -10.50
CA PRO A 205 -23.83 -5.53 -11.87
C PRO A 205 -22.96 -4.74 -12.85
N ARG A 206 -22.42 -5.44 -13.85
CA ARG A 206 -21.68 -4.83 -14.94
C ARG A 206 -21.80 -5.68 -16.21
N GLU A 207 -21.39 -5.12 -17.34
CA GLU A 207 -21.45 -5.82 -18.63
C GLU A 207 -20.68 -7.15 -18.57
N GLY A 208 -21.34 -8.25 -18.92
CA GLY A 208 -20.77 -9.60 -18.96
C GLY A 208 -20.62 -10.30 -17.61
N LEU A 209 -20.92 -9.65 -16.50
CA LEU A 209 -20.87 -10.25 -15.15
C LEU A 209 -22.19 -10.02 -14.39
N GLU A 210 -22.77 -11.11 -13.94
CA GLU A 210 -24.02 -11.13 -13.17
C GLU A 210 -23.73 -11.62 -11.74
N PRO A 211 -23.76 -10.73 -10.74
CA PRO A 211 -23.56 -11.11 -9.34
C PRO A 211 -24.68 -12.03 -8.86
N GLU A 212 -24.35 -13.03 -8.03
CA GLU A 212 -25.35 -13.90 -7.42
C GLU A 212 -26.31 -13.14 -6.50
N GLU A 213 -25.78 -12.17 -5.77
CA GLU A 213 -26.54 -11.28 -4.89
C GLU A 213 -26.01 -9.85 -5.06
N PRO A 214 -26.68 -9.02 -5.88
CA PRO A 214 -26.22 -7.65 -6.14
C PRO A 214 -26.00 -6.84 -4.86
N GLY A 215 -24.83 -6.21 -4.77
CA GLY A 215 -24.41 -5.46 -3.58
C GLY A 215 -23.83 -6.29 -2.44
N VAL A 216 -23.90 -7.62 -2.50
CA VAL A 216 -23.44 -8.54 -1.44
C VAL A 216 -22.41 -9.54 -1.97
N LYS A 217 -22.76 -10.31 -2.99
CA LYS A 217 -21.96 -11.43 -3.50
C LYS A 217 -21.79 -11.37 -5.02
N GLY A 218 -20.57 -11.56 -5.48
CA GLY A 218 -20.19 -11.48 -6.89
C GLY A 218 -20.65 -12.68 -7.75
N PRO A 219 -20.12 -12.81 -8.99
CA PRO A 219 -20.58 -13.78 -10.00
C PRO A 219 -19.98 -15.18 -9.77
N MET A 220 -20.21 -15.79 -8.61
CA MET A 220 -19.57 -17.05 -8.22
C MET A 220 -19.94 -18.20 -9.17
N ALA A 221 -21.20 -18.25 -9.63
CA ALA A 221 -21.65 -19.25 -10.60
C ALA A 221 -20.89 -19.18 -11.93
N GLN A 222 -20.64 -17.99 -12.46
CA GLN A 222 -19.85 -17.80 -13.68
C GLN A 222 -18.38 -18.22 -13.48
N ILE A 223 -17.80 -17.92 -12.31
CA ILE A 223 -16.44 -18.36 -11.95
C ILE A 223 -16.36 -19.88 -11.94
N GLU A 224 -17.30 -20.57 -11.30
CA GLU A 224 -17.34 -22.03 -11.25
C GLU A 224 -17.61 -22.66 -12.64
N GLU A 225 -18.45 -22.04 -13.47
CA GLU A 225 -18.66 -22.46 -14.86
C GLU A 225 -17.35 -22.44 -15.66
N VAL A 226 -16.58 -21.37 -15.56
CA VAL A 226 -15.28 -21.24 -16.26
C VAL A 226 -14.28 -22.28 -15.75
N LYS A 227 -14.23 -22.53 -14.43
CA LYS A 227 -13.38 -23.58 -13.83
C LYS A 227 -13.76 -24.99 -14.27
N SER A 228 -15.07 -25.22 -14.52
CA SER A 228 -15.59 -26.54 -14.90
C SER A 228 -15.04 -27.07 -16.23
N LYS A 229 -14.41 -26.23 -17.05
CA LYS A 229 -13.77 -26.60 -18.31
C LYS A 229 -12.48 -27.44 -18.15
N GLY A 230 -11.97 -27.57 -16.92
CA GLY A 230 -10.86 -28.48 -16.60
C GLY A 230 -9.47 -27.92 -16.86
N TYR A 231 -9.36 -26.61 -17.21
CA TYR A 231 -8.10 -25.87 -17.28
C TYR A 231 -8.04 -24.83 -16.17
N PRO A 232 -6.84 -24.44 -15.69
CA PRO A 232 -6.70 -23.28 -14.82
C PRO A 232 -7.26 -22.02 -15.51
N VAL A 233 -7.64 -21.04 -14.73
CA VAL A 233 -8.33 -19.85 -15.24
C VAL A 233 -7.39 -18.65 -15.26
N ALA A 234 -7.30 -17.96 -16.40
CA ALA A 234 -6.63 -16.68 -16.54
C ALA A 234 -7.63 -15.53 -16.33
N PHE A 235 -7.25 -14.56 -15.50
CA PHE A 235 -7.98 -13.32 -15.38
C PHE A 235 -7.61 -12.39 -16.54
N VAL A 236 -8.59 -11.97 -17.33
CA VAL A 236 -8.39 -11.18 -18.55
C VAL A 236 -9.26 -9.93 -18.54
N GLY A 237 -8.68 -8.74 -18.73
CA GLY A 237 -9.42 -7.48 -18.70
C GLY A 237 -8.88 -6.40 -19.63
N ASP A 238 -9.71 -5.39 -19.94
CA ASP A 238 -9.27 -4.28 -20.81
C ASP A 238 -8.34 -3.33 -20.06
N VAL A 239 -8.79 -2.76 -18.94
CA VAL A 239 -7.96 -1.94 -18.03
C VAL A 239 -8.09 -2.50 -16.64
N VAL A 240 -6.98 -2.95 -16.05
CA VAL A 240 -7.01 -3.73 -14.80
C VAL A 240 -6.25 -3.03 -13.67
N GLY A 241 -6.87 -3.00 -12.48
CA GLY A 241 -6.20 -2.70 -11.22
C GLY A 241 -5.97 -1.23 -10.91
N THR A 242 -6.73 -0.31 -11.49
CA THR A 242 -6.75 1.10 -11.09
C THR A 242 -7.28 1.25 -9.66
N GLY A 243 -6.91 2.32 -8.95
CA GLY A 243 -7.36 2.55 -7.57
C GLY A 243 -6.34 2.19 -6.50
N SER A 244 -6.75 1.95 -5.25
CA SER A 244 -5.84 1.87 -4.10
C SER A 244 -5.79 0.53 -3.35
N SER A 245 -6.84 -0.26 -3.36
CA SER A 245 -6.95 -1.50 -2.55
C SER A 245 -6.25 -2.70 -3.20
N ARG A 246 -5.04 -2.54 -3.70
CA ARG A 246 -4.36 -3.45 -4.65
C ARG A 246 -4.06 -4.82 -4.08
N LYS A 247 -3.53 -4.93 -2.86
CA LYS A 247 -3.22 -6.25 -2.27
C LYS A 247 -4.48 -7.07 -2.04
N SER A 248 -5.53 -6.49 -1.47
CA SER A 248 -6.79 -7.20 -1.29
C SER A 248 -7.49 -7.52 -2.61
N ALA A 249 -7.38 -6.64 -3.62
CA ALA A 249 -7.85 -6.91 -4.97
C ALA A 249 -7.09 -8.08 -5.62
N THR A 250 -5.75 -8.08 -5.51
CA THR A 250 -4.92 -9.21 -5.95
C THR A 250 -5.30 -10.49 -5.22
N ASN A 251 -5.44 -10.46 -3.89
CA ASN A 251 -5.85 -11.61 -3.11
C ASN A 251 -7.23 -12.16 -3.58
N SER A 252 -8.18 -11.29 -3.93
CA SER A 252 -9.48 -11.71 -4.47
C SER A 252 -9.34 -12.41 -5.82
N VAL A 253 -8.52 -11.87 -6.73
CA VAL A 253 -8.25 -12.52 -8.03
C VAL A 253 -7.57 -13.87 -7.84
N LEU A 254 -6.52 -13.93 -7.01
CA LEU A 254 -5.76 -15.15 -6.78
C LEU A 254 -6.54 -16.18 -5.97
N TRP A 255 -7.47 -15.77 -5.11
CA TRP A 255 -8.35 -16.71 -4.44
C TRP A 255 -9.16 -17.55 -5.44
N PHE A 256 -9.60 -16.95 -6.52
CA PHE A 256 -10.34 -17.68 -7.55
C PHE A 256 -9.45 -18.36 -8.60
N PHE A 257 -8.33 -17.75 -8.96
CA PHE A 257 -7.55 -18.12 -10.15
C PHE A 257 -6.08 -18.47 -9.87
N GLY A 258 -5.63 -18.37 -8.63
CA GLY A 258 -4.30 -18.79 -8.20
C GLY A 258 -4.26 -20.21 -7.65
N GLU A 259 -3.08 -20.62 -7.19
CA GLU A 259 -2.78 -21.92 -6.60
C GLU A 259 -2.57 -21.79 -5.08
N ASP A 260 -2.91 -22.85 -4.32
CA ASP A 260 -2.67 -22.90 -2.89
C ASP A 260 -1.17 -22.85 -2.59
N LEU A 261 -0.76 -22.05 -1.61
CA LEU A 261 0.62 -21.99 -1.14
C LEU A 261 0.85 -23.09 -0.10
N PRO A 262 1.79 -24.02 -0.32
CA PRO A 262 2.06 -25.09 0.63
C PRO A 262 2.39 -24.56 2.03
N GLY A 263 1.72 -25.04 3.06
CA GLY A 263 1.94 -24.63 4.45
C GLY A 263 1.41 -23.25 4.81
N VAL A 264 0.68 -22.56 3.91
CA VAL A 264 0.08 -21.24 4.15
C VAL A 264 -1.43 -21.31 3.95
N PRO A 265 -2.21 -21.52 5.02
CA PRO A 265 -3.65 -21.68 4.90
C PRO A 265 -4.35 -20.41 4.40
N ASN A 266 -5.37 -20.60 3.55
CA ASN A 266 -6.25 -19.54 3.05
C ASN A 266 -5.56 -18.42 2.25
N LYS A 267 -4.39 -18.67 1.69
CA LYS A 267 -3.64 -17.75 0.82
C LYS A 267 -3.22 -18.47 -0.46
N ARG A 268 -3.34 -17.79 -1.59
CA ARG A 268 -2.99 -18.30 -2.91
C ARG A 268 -2.02 -17.37 -3.63
N GLY A 269 -1.22 -17.96 -4.51
CA GLY A 269 -0.27 -17.25 -5.36
C GLY A 269 -0.29 -17.79 -6.78
N GLY A 270 0.64 -17.34 -7.62
CA GLY A 270 0.73 -17.81 -9.00
C GLY A 270 -0.42 -17.34 -9.90
N GLY A 271 -0.83 -18.17 -10.85
CA GLY A 271 -1.90 -17.84 -11.80
C GLY A 271 -1.47 -16.89 -12.93
N VAL A 272 -2.43 -16.51 -13.78
CA VAL A 272 -2.20 -15.67 -14.97
C VAL A 272 -3.15 -14.47 -14.96
N CYS A 273 -2.60 -13.25 -15.18
CA CYS A 273 -3.36 -12.02 -15.36
C CYS A 273 -2.94 -11.33 -16.68
N ILE A 274 -3.90 -11.09 -17.58
CA ILE A 274 -3.66 -10.45 -18.87
C ILE A 274 -4.52 -9.19 -18.95
N GLY A 275 -3.92 -8.04 -19.22
CA GLY A 275 -4.65 -6.80 -19.44
C GLY A 275 -4.25 -6.13 -20.75
N SER A 276 -5.18 -5.41 -21.43
CA SER A 276 -4.73 -4.48 -22.46
C SER A 276 -3.88 -3.39 -21.82
N LYS A 277 -4.28 -2.98 -20.59
CA LYS A 277 -3.48 -2.17 -19.66
C LYS A 277 -3.61 -2.70 -18.25
N VAL A 278 -2.51 -2.72 -17.52
CA VAL A 278 -2.48 -3.08 -16.10
C VAL A 278 -1.87 -1.94 -15.30
N ALA A 279 -2.60 -1.46 -14.30
CA ALA A 279 -2.12 -0.36 -13.45
C ALA A 279 -0.82 -0.79 -12.73
N PRO A 280 0.23 0.06 -12.72
CA PRO A 280 1.59 -0.37 -12.33
C PRO A 280 1.68 -1.00 -10.95
N ILE A 281 1.01 -0.44 -9.94
CA ILE A 281 1.08 -0.98 -8.58
C ILE A 281 0.29 -2.29 -8.45
N PHE A 282 -0.80 -2.47 -9.20
CA PHE A 282 -1.49 -3.75 -9.25
C PHE A 282 -0.62 -4.81 -9.96
N PHE A 283 0.03 -4.43 -11.06
CA PHE A 283 0.99 -5.26 -11.78
C PHE A 283 2.08 -5.78 -10.83
N ASN A 284 2.76 -4.88 -10.13
CA ASN A 284 3.80 -5.22 -9.16
C ASN A 284 3.29 -6.13 -8.03
N THR A 285 2.04 -5.92 -7.56
CA THR A 285 1.45 -6.75 -6.51
C THR A 285 1.14 -8.17 -6.99
N MET A 286 0.79 -8.33 -8.28
CA MET A 286 0.64 -9.65 -8.90
C MET A 286 1.99 -10.36 -9.03
N GLU A 287 3.06 -9.64 -9.43
CA GLU A 287 4.44 -10.17 -9.46
C GLU A 287 4.91 -10.63 -8.06
N ASP A 288 4.63 -9.82 -7.03
CA ASP A 288 4.96 -10.17 -5.63
C ASP A 288 4.33 -11.50 -5.20
N ALA A 289 3.14 -11.79 -5.73
CA ALA A 289 2.40 -13.02 -5.46
C ALA A 289 2.75 -14.19 -6.42
N GLY A 290 3.71 -14.01 -7.31
CA GLY A 290 4.18 -15.03 -8.25
C GLY A 290 3.29 -15.27 -9.47
N ALA A 291 2.36 -14.35 -9.74
CA ALA A 291 1.51 -14.45 -10.92
C ALA A 291 2.26 -14.06 -12.20
N LEU A 292 1.97 -14.74 -13.31
CA LEU A 292 2.39 -14.33 -14.63
C LEU A 292 1.47 -13.21 -15.12
N VAL A 293 1.90 -11.97 -14.94
CA VAL A 293 1.15 -10.77 -15.33
C VAL A 293 1.81 -10.09 -16.52
N PHE A 294 1.03 -9.73 -17.54
CA PHE A 294 1.53 -9.01 -18.72
C PHE A 294 0.43 -8.27 -19.48
N GLU A 295 0.85 -7.33 -20.33
CA GLU A 295 -0.05 -6.58 -21.20
C GLU A 295 -0.08 -7.20 -22.60
N ALA A 296 -1.29 -7.40 -23.13
CA ALA A 296 -1.55 -7.90 -24.48
C ALA A 296 -2.89 -7.35 -24.99
N ASP A 297 -3.09 -7.34 -26.31
CA ASP A 297 -4.41 -7.06 -26.86
C ASP A 297 -5.38 -8.21 -26.50
N VAL A 298 -6.43 -7.88 -25.76
CA VAL A 298 -7.42 -8.86 -25.28
C VAL A 298 -8.76 -8.79 -26.03
N GLU A 299 -8.86 -8.01 -27.10
CA GLU A 299 -10.12 -7.79 -27.84
C GLU A 299 -10.72 -9.09 -28.39
N LYS A 300 -9.87 -10.03 -28.83
CA LYS A 300 -10.28 -11.31 -29.40
C LYS A 300 -10.53 -12.41 -28.37
N MET A 301 -10.35 -12.13 -27.08
CA MET A 301 -10.53 -13.10 -26.00
C MET A 301 -11.91 -12.91 -25.36
N ASN A 302 -12.71 -13.97 -25.29
CA ASN A 302 -14.05 -13.96 -24.72
C ASN A 302 -14.15 -14.77 -23.45
N MET A 303 -15.18 -14.53 -22.64
CA MET A 303 -15.50 -15.31 -21.45
C MET A 303 -15.61 -16.79 -21.82
N GLY A 304 -14.83 -17.63 -21.14
CA GLY A 304 -14.83 -19.08 -21.31
C GLY A 304 -14.04 -19.60 -22.51
N ASP A 305 -13.38 -18.77 -23.31
CA ASP A 305 -12.44 -19.25 -24.33
C ASP A 305 -11.31 -20.05 -23.68
N VAL A 306 -10.83 -21.07 -24.34
CA VAL A 306 -9.61 -21.76 -23.96
C VAL A 306 -8.46 -21.27 -24.82
N ILE A 307 -7.39 -20.81 -24.18
CA ILE A 307 -6.23 -20.18 -24.83
C ILE A 307 -4.95 -20.91 -24.51
N ASP A 308 -4.04 -20.98 -25.47
CA ASP A 308 -2.66 -21.41 -25.30
C ASP A 308 -1.76 -20.19 -25.24
N ILE A 309 -1.03 -20.04 -24.15
CA ILE A 309 -0.04 -18.99 -23.93
C ILE A 309 1.33 -19.58 -24.13
N TYR A 310 2.18 -18.92 -24.90
CA TYR A 310 3.57 -19.32 -25.16
C TYR A 310 4.51 -18.32 -24.47
N PRO A 311 4.88 -18.58 -23.21
CA PRO A 311 5.59 -17.59 -22.36
C PRO A 311 6.94 -17.12 -22.92
N PHE A 312 7.65 -18.01 -23.65
CA PHE A 312 8.97 -17.67 -24.20
C PHE A 312 8.91 -17.06 -25.60
N GLU A 313 7.80 -17.27 -26.33
CA GLU A 313 7.60 -16.73 -27.67
C GLU A 313 6.82 -15.40 -27.69
N GLY A 314 6.09 -15.09 -26.61
CA GLY A 314 5.27 -13.88 -26.51
C GLY A 314 4.03 -13.88 -27.40
N LYS A 315 3.35 -15.03 -27.51
CA LYS A 315 2.12 -15.16 -28.30
C LYS A 315 1.01 -15.92 -27.55
N ILE A 316 -0.22 -15.65 -27.91
CA ILE A 316 -1.43 -16.30 -27.42
C ILE A 316 -2.24 -16.80 -28.60
N THR A 317 -2.68 -18.05 -28.57
CA THR A 317 -3.52 -18.65 -29.61
C THR A 317 -4.79 -19.24 -29.01
N ASN A 318 -5.83 -19.34 -29.80
CA ASN A 318 -7.01 -20.12 -29.44
C ASN A 318 -6.64 -21.62 -29.41
N HIS A 319 -6.98 -22.31 -28.34
CA HIS A 319 -6.60 -23.70 -28.10
C HIS A 319 -7.21 -24.64 -29.15
N GLU A 320 -8.47 -24.42 -29.56
CA GLU A 320 -9.18 -25.31 -30.47
C GLU A 320 -8.84 -25.05 -31.94
N THR A 321 -8.73 -23.76 -32.32
CA THR A 321 -8.53 -23.36 -33.71
C THR A 321 -7.07 -23.13 -34.09
N GLY A 322 -6.20 -22.86 -33.12
CA GLY A 322 -4.82 -22.41 -33.33
C GLY A 322 -4.70 -20.99 -33.86
N GLU A 323 -5.80 -20.22 -33.93
CA GLU A 323 -5.79 -18.81 -34.38
C GLU A 323 -4.95 -17.96 -33.44
N LEU A 324 -4.11 -17.09 -34.00
CA LEU A 324 -3.37 -16.10 -33.24
C LEU A 324 -4.32 -15.04 -32.69
N LEU A 325 -4.42 -14.95 -31.36
CA LEU A 325 -5.26 -13.99 -30.65
C LEU A 325 -4.49 -12.71 -30.35
N ALA A 326 -3.26 -12.83 -29.87
CA ALA A 326 -2.40 -11.69 -29.53
C ALA A 326 -0.90 -12.05 -29.57
N GLU A 327 -0.08 -11.05 -29.82
CA GLU A 327 1.35 -11.07 -29.53
C GLU A 327 1.65 -10.10 -28.39
N TYR A 328 2.65 -10.39 -27.56
CA TYR A 328 3.03 -9.57 -26.43
C TYR A 328 4.52 -9.64 -26.14
N SER A 329 5.01 -8.69 -25.37
CA SER A 329 6.36 -8.71 -24.82
C SER A 329 6.32 -8.36 -23.34
N TYR A 330 7.15 -9.00 -22.54
CA TYR A 330 7.31 -8.63 -21.12
C TYR A 330 8.06 -7.30 -21.00
N LYS A 331 7.70 -6.51 -20.00
CA LYS A 331 8.49 -5.33 -19.59
C LYS A 331 9.91 -5.75 -19.19
N SER A 332 10.01 -6.86 -18.47
CA SER A 332 11.26 -7.53 -18.14
C SER A 332 11.06 -9.05 -18.15
N LYS A 333 12.01 -9.79 -18.71
CA LYS A 333 11.99 -11.27 -18.65
C LYS A 333 12.31 -11.84 -17.27
N VAL A 334 12.66 -11.00 -16.29
CA VAL A 334 12.84 -11.40 -14.89
C VAL A 334 11.56 -11.98 -14.31
N ILE A 335 10.38 -11.55 -14.80
CA ILE A 335 9.08 -12.11 -14.38
C ILE A 335 9.04 -13.66 -14.50
N LEU A 336 9.75 -14.26 -15.44
CA LEU A 336 9.82 -15.72 -15.58
C LEU A 336 10.56 -16.37 -14.40
N ASP A 337 11.57 -15.70 -13.86
CA ASP A 337 12.26 -16.13 -12.63
C ASP A 337 11.42 -15.85 -11.39
N GLU A 338 10.69 -14.74 -11.35
CA GLU A 338 9.75 -14.42 -10.27
C GLU A 338 8.67 -15.49 -10.15
N VAL A 339 8.03 -15.87 -11.24
CA VAL A 339 7.05 -16.96 -11.26
C VAL A 339 7.68 -18.26 -10.77
N ARG A 340 8.88 -18.62 -11.25
CA ARG A 340 9.60 -19.81 -10.81
C ARG A 340 9.95 -19.78 -9.31
N ALA A 341 10.33 -18.61 -8.79
CA ALA A 341 10.65 -18.41 -7.37
C ALA A 341 9.41 -18.43 -6.47
N GLY A 342 8.20 -18.32 -7.04
CA GLY A 342 6.95 -18.17 -6.30
C GLY A 342 6.67 -16.74 -5.84
N GLY A 343 7.26 -15.77 -6.54
CA GLY A 343 7.06 -14.33 -6.36
C GLY A 343 8.35 -13.52 -6.37
N ARG A 344 8.22 -12.25 -6.68
CA ARG A 344 9.33 -11.29 -6.73
C ARG A 344 10.08 -11.19 -5.40
N ILE A 345 9.34 -11.14 -4.28
CA ILE A 345 9.94 -11.07 -2.92
C ILE A 345 10.81 -12.30 -2.66
N ASN A 346 10.32 -13.48 -2.96
CA ASN A 346 11.07 -14.73 -2.80
C ASN A 346 12.33 -14.76 -3.68
N LEU A 347 12.23 -14.26 -4.91
CA LEU A 347 13.39 -14.17 -5.83
C LEU A 347 14.47 -13.24 -5.26
N ILE A 348 14.09 -12.06 -4.74
CA ILE A 348 15.02 -11.09 -4.17
C ILE A 348 15.73 -11.67 -2.94
N ILE A 349 14.97 -12.23 -1.99
CA ILE A 349 15.53 -12.84 -0.78
C ILE A 349 16.47 -14.00 -1.14
N GLY A 350 16.03 -14.86 -2.04
CA GLY A 350 16.81 -16.03 -2.47
C GLY A 350 18.08 -15.66 -3.23
N ARG A 351 18.05 -14.64 -4.11
CA ARG A 351 19.26 -14.09 -4.75
C ARG A 351 20.25 -13.56 -3.71
N GLY A 352 19.77 -12.76 -2.76
CA GLY A 352 20.62 -12.25 -1.68
C GLY A 352 21.24 -13.37 -0.84
N LEU A 353 20.48 -14.43 -0.53
CA LEU A 353 21.00 -15.61 0.17
C LEU A 353 22.07 -16.33 -0.67
N THR A 354 21.83 -16.51 -1.97
CA THR A 354 22.79 -17.12 -2.90
C THR A 354 24.08 -16.29 -3.00
N GLU A 355 23.99 -14.99 -3.17
CA GLU A 355 25.15 -14.09 -3.24
C GLU A 355 25.97 -14.14 -1.93
N LYS A 356 25.32 -14.08 -0.79
CA LYS A 356 25.97 -14.17 0.53
C LYS A 356 26.68 -15.52 0.72
N ALA A 357 26.04 -16.60 0.29
CA ALA A 357 26.64 -17.94 0.36
C ALA A 357 27.86 -18.08 -0.57
N ARG A 358 27.81 -17.50 -1.77
CA ARG A 358 28.94 -17.43 -2.70
C ARG A 358 30.11 -16.62 -2.15
N GLU A 359 29.80 -15.48 -1.51
CA GLU A 359 30.81 -14.67 -0.82
C GLU A 359 31.51 -15.45 0.30
N THR A 360 30.74 -16.15 1.15
CA THR A 360 31.28 -17.02 2.21
C THR A 360 32.23 -18.08 1.67
N LEU A 361 31.95 -18.63 0.49
CA LEU A 361 32.77 -19.63 -0.19
C LEU A 361 33.88 -19.03 -1.06
N GLY A 362 34.01 -17.68 -1.15
CA GLY A 362 34.97 -17.00 -2.01
C GLY A 362 34.70 -17.19 -3.52
N LEU A 363 33.45 -17.43 -3.90
CA LEU A 363 33.02 -17.59 -5.29
C LEU A 363 32.63 -16.23 -5.89
N GLY A 364 32.83 -16.06 -7.19
CA GLY A 364 32.38 -14.88 -7.93
C GLY A 364 30.85 -14.83 -8.10
N PRO A 365 30.33 -13.76 -8.78
CA PRO A 365 28.91 -13.63 -9.10
C PRO A 365 28.39 -14.83 -9.88
N THR A 366 27.07 -15.01 -9.89
CA THR A 366 26.41 -16.08 -10.68
C THR A 366 25.58 -15.48 -11.80
N ASP A 367 25.44 -16.22 -12.90
CA ASP A 367 24.56 -15.92 -14.04
C ASP A 367 23.25 -16.75 -13.99
N LEU A 368 22.98 -17.39 -12.86
CA LEU A 368 21.82 -18.26 -12.67
C LEU A 368 20.49 -17.53 -12.87
N PHE A 369 20.41 -16.27 -12.46
CA PHE A 369 19.20 -15.48 -12.50
C PHE A 369 19.22 -14.50 -13.67
N ARG A 370 18.05 -14.31 -14.30
CA ARG A 370 17.88 -13.26 -15.30
C ARG A 370 18.08 -11.89 -14.65
N THR A 371 18.74 -11.02 -15.37
CA THR A 371 18.91 -9.61 -15.00
C THR A 371 18.15 -8.73 -15.97
N PRO A 372 17.55 -7.61 -15.51
CA PRO A 372 16.95 -6.63 -16.39
C PRO A 372 17.99 -6.08 -17.36
N GLU A 373 17.58 -5.77 -18.60
CA GLU A 373 18.42 -5.02 -19.52
C GLU A 373 18.67 -3.63 -18.92
N GLN A 374 19.94 -3.26 -18.80
CA GLN A 374 20.28 -1.93 -18.31
C GLN A 374 20.06 -0.90 -19.41
N PRO A 375 19.37 0.22 -19.13
CA PRO A 375 19.21 1.29 -20.10
C PRO A 375 20.57 1.91 -20.45
N LYS A 376 20.67 2.43 -21.66
CA LYS A 376 21.85 3.21 -22.05
C LYS A 376 21.84 4.53 -21.28
N ASP A 377 22.99 4.88 -20.69
CA ASP A 377 23.14 6.20 -20.10
C ASP A 377 23.11 7.27 -21.21
N SER A 378 22.18 8.22 -21.11
CA SER A 378 22.09 9.34 -22.06
C SER A 378 23.24 10.33 -21.90
N GLY A 379 23.91 10.35 -20.76
CA GLY A 379 24.93 11.32 -20.38
C GLY A 379 24.37 12.70 -20.02
N ALA A 380 23.04 12.87 -20.06
CA ALA A 380 22.37 14.09 -19.56
C ALA A 380 22.42 14.16 -18.02
N GLY A 381 22.10 15.33 -17.46
CA GLY A 381 21.93 15.50 -16.02
C GLY A 381 20.80 14.66 -15.45
N PHE A 382 20.72 14.57 -14.15
CA PHE A 382 19.69 13.83 -13.43
C PHE A 382 18.52 14.73 -13.02
N SER A 383 17.31 14.21 -13.11
CA SER A 383 16.14 14.86 -12.53
C SER A 383 16.17 14.79 -10.99
N LEU A 384 15.31 15.56 -10.33
CA LEU A 384 15.23 15.57 -8.85
C LEU A 384 14.91 14.17 -8.31
N ALA A 385 13.93 13.49 -8.91
CA ALA A 385 13.56 12.12 -8.49
C ALA A 385 14.71 11.12 -8.70
N GLN A 386 15.45 11.21 -9.83
CA GLN A 386 16.59 10.35 -10.10
C GLN A 386 17.71 10.53 -9.07
N LYS A 387 17.96 11.77 -8.63
CA LYS A 387 18.94 12.07 -7.56
C LYS A 387 18.48 11.55 -6.19
N MET A 388 17.20 11.75 -5.82
CA MET A 388 16.68 11.24 -4.54
C MET A 388 16.78 9.71 -4.44
N VAL A 389 16.38 9.01 -5.49
CA VAL A 389 16.51 7.55 -5.56
C VAL A 389 17.97 7.13 -5.60
N GLY A 390 18.81 7.84 -6.34
CA GLY A 390 20.26 7.62 -6.37
C GLY A 390 20.89 7.70 -4.99
N LYS A 391 20.62 8.78 -4.25
CA LYS A 391 21.06 8.95 -2.85
C LYS A 391 20.64 7.78 -1.96
N ALA A 392 19.41 7.32 -2.10
CA ALA A 392 18.88 6.18 -1.34
C ALA A 392 19.56 4.84 -1.72
N CYS A 393 20.16 4.78 -2.89
CA CYS A 393 20.98 3.64 -3.38
C CYS A 393 22.48 3.84 -3.19
N GLY A 394 22.93 4.98 -2.64
CA GLY A 394 24.35 5.30 -2.45
C GLY A 394 25.10 5.72 -3.72
N VAL A 395 24.40 6.24 -4.74
CA VAL A 395 24.94 6.74 -6.01
C VAL A 395 24.36 8.12 -6.34
N ASP A 396 24.96 8.83 -7.33
CA ASP A 396 24.56 10.20 -7.67
C ASP A 396 23.16 10.30 -8.28
N GLY A 397 22.74 9.28 -9.03
CA GLY A 397 21.42 9.23 -9.67
C GLY A 397 21.17 7.87 -10.31
N ILE A 398 19.88 7.58 -10.53
CA ILE A 398 19.43 6.33 -11.17
C ILE A 398 18.65 6.67 -12.44
N ARG A 399 19.04 6.10 -13.58
CA ARG A 399 18.34 6.29 -14.86
C ARG A 399 17.02 5.51 -14.91
N PRO A 400 16.00 6.02 -15.62
CA PRO A 400 14.77 5.30 -15.86
C PRO A 400 15.01 3.90 -16.47
N GLY A 401 14.27 2.91 -16.01
CA GLY A 401 14.41 1.52 -16.44
C GLY A 401 15.50 0.74 -15.71
N THR A 402 16.29 1.37 -14.83
CA THR A 402 17.29 0.69 -14.01
C THR A 402 16.62 0.05 -12.79
N TYR A 403 16.85 -1.24 -12.59
CA TYR A 403 16.50 -1.90 -11.32
C TYR A 403 17.41 -1.41 -10.20
N CYS A 404 16.80 -1.07 -9.06
CA CYS A 404 17.51 -0.63 -7.86
C CYS A 404 16.73 -1.00 -6.58
N GLU A 405 17.40 -0.92 -5.44
CA GLU A 405 16.83 -1.19 -4.12
C GLU A 405 17.09 0.01 -3.18
N PRO A 406 16.35 1.12 -3.36
CA PRO A 406 16.54 2.30 -2.52
C PRO A 406 16.19 2.03 -1.05
N LYS A 407 16.95 2.62 -0.15
CA LYS A 407 16.68 2.63 1.29
C LYS A 407 15.35 3.32 1.56
N MET A 408 14.47 2.63 2.29
CA MET A 408 13.18 3.15 2.75
C MET A 408 13.33 3.83 4.11
N THR A 409 13.39 5.14 4.11
CA THR A 409 13.55 5.94 5.34
C THR A 409 12.25 6.02 6.14
N THR A 410 11.11 5.96 5.48
CA THR A 410 9.78 6.07 6.11
C THR A 410 8.80 5.10 5.47
N VAL A 411 8.11 4.31 6.30
CA VAL A 411 7.12 3.32 5.89
C VAL A 411 5.80 3.60 6.57
N GLY A 412 4.72 3.75 5.79
CA GLY A 412 3.37 4.00 6.29
C GLY A 412 2.45 2.79 6.19
N SER A 413 1.73 2.46 7.25
CA SER A 413 0.69 1.45 7.28
C SER A 413 -0.60 2.03 7.89
N GLN A 414 -1.75 1.68 7.35
CA GLN A 414 -3.04 2.15 7.83
C GLN A 414 -4.01 1.00 8.08
N ASP A 415 -5.07 1.25 8.83
CA ASP A 415 -5.96 0.25 9.41
C ASP A 415 -6.65 -0.69 8.41
N THR A 416 -6.96 -0.24 7.18
CA THR A 416 -7.58 -1.12 6.17
C THR A 416 -6.58 -2.01 5.42
N THR A 417 -5.28 -1.78 5.58
CA THR A 417 -4.19 -2.60 5.04
C THR A 417 -3.27 -3.16 6.13
N GLY A 418 -3.31 -2.59 7.32
CA GLY A 418 -2.47 -2.95 8.47
C GLY A 418 -2.55 -4.42 8.89
N PRO A 419 -3.75 -5.03 8.99
CA PRO A 419 -3.86 -6.46 9.26
C PRO A 419 -3.17 -7.32 8.21
N MET A 420 -3.32 -6.99 6.91
CA MET A 420 -2.61 -7.70 5.83
C MET A 420 -1.09 -7.46 5.90
N THR A 421 -0.64 -6.24 6.21
CA THR A 421 0.77 -5.93 6.41
C THR A 421 1.34 -6.72 7.60
N ARG A 422 0.59 -6.83 8.70
CA ARG A 422 0.95 -7.67 9.86
C ARG A 422 1.13 -9.13 9.45
N ASP A 423 0.19 -9.67 8.70
CA ASP A 423 0.22 -11.06 8.27
C ASP A 423 1.41 -11.31 7.33
N GLU A 424 1.70 -10.40 6.39
CA GLU A 424 2.91 -10.46 5.55
C GLU A 424 4.21 -10.33 6.37
N LEU A 425 4.23 -9.49 7.40
CA LEU A 425 5.37 -9.40 8.33
C LEU A 425 5.59 -10.68 9.12
N LYS A 426 4.50 -11.36 9.52
CA LYS A 426 4.57 -12.68 10.15
C LYS A 426 5.10 -13.74 9.19
N ASP A 427 4.59 -13.75 7.95
CA ASP A 427 5.06 -14.65 6.88
C ASP A 427 6.54 -14.41 6.53
N LEU A 428 7.01 -13.16 6.59
CA LEU A 428 8.41 -12.78 6.41
C LEU A 428 9.29 -13.00 7.65
N ALA A 429 8.77 -13.61 8.69
CA ALA A 429 9.48 -13.87 9.95
C ALA A 429 10.08 -12.60 10.60
N CYS A 430 9.43 -11.46 10.46
CA CYS A 430 9.91 -10.16 10.96
C CYS A 430 9.67 -10.01 12.47
N LEU A 431 10.72 -9.92 13.26
CA LEU A 431 10.69 -9.65 14.71
C LEU A 431 11.09 -8.22 15.08
N GLY A 432 11.61 -7.43 14.14
CA GLY A 432 11.99 -6.03 14.33
C GLY A 432 12.08 -5.30 12.99
N PHE A 433 11.76 -3.99 12.98
CA PHE A 433 11.86 -3.17 11.77
C PHE A 433 13.29 -2.70 11.52
N THR A 434 13.75 -2.85 10.28
CA THR A 434 15.02 -2.28 9.78
C THR A 434 14.81 -0.90 9.18
N ALA A 435 13.62 -0.59 8.65
CA ALA A 435 13.31 0.76 8.19
C ALA A 435 13.44 1.79 9.33
N ASP A 436 13.97 2.98 9.04
CA ASP A 436 14.27 4.00 10.07
C ASP A 436 13.01 4.42 10.86
N LEU A 437 11.83 4.45 10.21
CA LEU A 437 10.54 4.71 10.83
C LEU A 437 9.43 3.96 10.11
N THR A 438 8.71 3.12 10.86
CA THR A 438 7.47 2.47 10.41
C THR A 438 6.32 2.96 11.29
N MET A 439 5.25 3.48 10.66
CA MET A 439 4.10 4.03 11.38
C MET A 439 2.79 3.37 10.96
N GLN A 440 1.96 3.03 11.97
CA GLN A 440 0.61 2.52 11.82
C GLN A 440 -0.42 3.60 12.21
N SER A 441 -1.54 3.68 11.48
CA SER A 441 -2.66 4.57 11.81
C SER A 441 -4.02 3.87 11.75
N PHE A 442 -5.07 4.56 12.24
CA PHE A 442 -6.45 4.06 12.31
C PHE A 442 -7.45 5.07 11.71
N CYS A 443 -7.06 5.78 10.64
CA CYS A 443 -7.84 6.87 10.09
C CYS A 443 -9.12 6.45 9.33
N HIS A 444 -9.20 5.21 8.86
CA HIS A 444 -10.35 4.74 8.06
C HIS A 444 -11.44 4.08 8.90
N THR A 445 -11.09 3.54 10.08
CA THR A 445 -12.01 2.76 10.92
C THR A 445 -12.35 3.44 12.24
N ALA A 446 -11.80 4.62 12.55
CA ALA A 446 -11.99 5.30 13.81
C ALA A 446 -13.45 5.74 14.05
N ALA A 447 -14.11 6.25 13.00
CA ALA A 447 -15.51 6.63 13.08
C ALA A 447 -16.40 5.43 12.72
N TYR A 448 -17.36 5.10 13.56
CA TYR A 448 -18.31 3.98 13.37
C TYR A 448 -17.65 2.60 13.17
N PRO A 449 -16.72 2.16 14.06
CA PRO A 449 -15.99 0.91 13.90
C PRO A 449 -16.91 -0.31 14.01
N LYS A 450 -16.62 -1.34 13.21
CA LYS A 450 -17.20 -2.68 13.32
C LYS A 450 -16.44 -3.49 14.39
N PRO A 451 -16.99 -4.61 14.91
CA PRO A 451 -16.26 -5.43 15.90
C PRO A 451 -14.85 -5.84 15.49
N VAL A 452 -14.63 -6.20 14.22
CA VAL A 452 -13.30 -6.55 13.70
C VAL A 452 -12.35 -5.35 13.65
N ASP A 453 -12.87 -4.14 13.43
CA ASP A 453 -12.07 -2.91 13.46
C ASP A 453 -11.60 -2.64 14.90
N ILE A 454 -12.47 -2.86 15.89
CA ILE A 454 -12.14 -2.72 17.32
C ILE A 454 -11.03 -3.71 17.71
N GLU A 455 -11.14 -4.97 17.30
CA GLU A 455 -10.10 -5.97 17.52
C GLU A 455 -8.75 -5.54 16.89
N THR A 456 -8.78 -5.06 15.66
CA THR A 456 -7.59 -4.50 14.97
C THR A 456 -7.01 -3.31 15.74
N GLN A 457 -7.85 -2.40 16.19
CA GLN A 457 -7.43 -1.20 16.95
C GLN A 457 -6.78 -1.54 18.30
N HIS A 458 -7.11 -2.69 18.88
CA HIS A 458 -6.52 -3.17 20.13
C HIS A 458 -5.26 -4.01 19.95
N THR A 459 -5.14 -4.77 18.86
CA THR A 459 -4.05 -5.74 18.68
C THR A 459 -2.90 -5.24 17.81
N LEU A 460 -3.20 -4.42 16.80
CA LEU A 460 -2.19 -3.95 15.85
C LEU A 460 -1.19 -2.94 16.44
N PRO A 461 -1.55 -2.02 17.37
CA PRO A 461 -0.59 -1.11 17.99
C PRO A 461 0.57 -1.82 18.67
N ASP A 462 0.29 -2.79 19.53
CA ASP A 462 1.31 -3.54 20.25
C ASP A 462 2.21 -4.33 19.30
N PHE A 463 1.65 -4.91 18.24
CA PHE A 463 2.41 -5.60 17.21
C PHE A 463 3.45 -4.69 16.55
N ILE A 464 3.06 -3.47 16.21
CA ILE A 464 3.93 -2.47 15.56
C ILE A 464 4.96 -1.91 16.57
N MET A 465 4.52 -1.50 17.74
CA MET A 465 5.41 -0.88 18.75
C MET A 465 6.45 -1.86 19.29
N ASN A 466 6.09 -3.13 19.48
CA ASN A 466 7.03 -4.17 19.94
C ASN A 466 8.11 -4.50 18.89
N ARG A 467 7.96 -4.04 17.64
CA ARG A 467 8.96 -4.15 16.57
C ARG A 467 9.73 -2.85 16.30
N GLY A 468 9.65 -1.89 17.23
CA GLY A 468 10.34 -0.59 17.12
C GLY A 468 9.60 0.46 16.31
N GLY A 469 8.32 0.23 15.99
CA GLY A 469 7.50 1.16 15.23
C GLY A 469 6.74 2.18 16.07
N VAL A 470 5.98 3.02 15.37
CA VAL A 470 5.10 4.06 15.92
C VAL A 470 3.66 3.73 15.57
N SER A 471 2.76 3.83 16.53
CA SER A 471 1.33 3.61 16.30
C SER A 471 0.51 4.79 16.76
N LEU A 472 -0.30 5.34 15.85
CA LEU A 472 -1.34 6.28 16.18
C LEU A 472 -2.51 5.54 16.87
N ARG A 473 -3.43 6.33 17.44
CA ARG A 473 -4.64 5.83 18.11
C ARG A 473 -5.86 6.16 17.26
N PRO A 474 -6.96 5.40 17.37
CA PRO A 474 -8.22 5.77 16.73
C PRO A 474 -8.65 7.19 17.10
N GLY A 475 -8.98 8.00 16.09
CA GLY A 475 -9.34 9.40 16.29
C GLY A 475 -8.18 10.40 16.28
N ASP A 476 -6.93 9.95 16.21
CA ASP A 476 -5.77 10.85 16.03
C ASP A 476 -5.80 11.57 14.68
N GLY A 477 -6.37 10.93 13.65
CA GLY A 477 -6.55 11.53 12.34
C GLY A 477 -5.89 10.78 11.20
N ILE A 478 -5.74 11.46 10.07
CA ILE A 478 -5.29 10.91 8.80
C ILE A 478 -3.80 10.61 8.83
N ILE A 479 -3.42 9.39 8.41
CA ILE A 479 -2.03 8.93 8.39
C ILE A 479 -1.09 9.95 7.73
N HIS A 480 -1.47 10.47 6.56
CA HIS A 480 -0.59 11.33 5.76
C HIS A 480 -0.32 12.66 6.46
N SER A 481 -1.32 13.21 7.17
CA SER A 481 -1.16 14.44 7.96
C SER A 481 -0.20 14.27 9.15
N TRP A 482 -0.03 13.06 9.67
CA TRP A 482 0.97 12.74 10.69
C TRP A 482 2.31 12.36 10.07
N LEU A 483 2.30 11.46 9.08
CA LEU A 483 3.50 10.90 8.46
C LEU A 483 4.36 11.99 7.81
N ASN A 484 3.71 12.95 7.12
CA ASN A 484 4.41 14.07 6.48
C ASN A 484 5.16 14.93 7.50
N ARG A 485 4.68 15.02 8.74
CA ARG A 485 5.37 15.70 9.85
C ARG A 485 6.60 14.95 10.36
N MET A 486 6.78 13.69 9.95
CA MET A 486 7.91 12.85 10.34
C MET A 486 8.92 12.61 9.22
N LEU A 487 8.72 13.21 8.03
CA LEU A 487 9.61 13.03 6.89
C LEU A 487 10.95 13.74 7.07
N LEU A 488 11.95 13.21 6.43
CA LEU A 488 13.26 13.85 6.23
C LEU A 488 13.39 14.31 4.78
N PRO A 489 13.99 15.49 4.53
CA PRO A 489 14.19 15.98 3.17
C PRO A 489 15.01 15.05 2.30
N ASP A 490 14.69 15.02 1.00
CA ASP A 490 15.41 14.25 -0.02
C ASP A 490 15.58 12.75 0.32
N THR A 491 14.55 12.16 0.95
CA THR A 491 14.53 10.74 1.29
C THR A 491 13.44 9.98 0.53
N VAL A 492 13.60 8.67 0.46
CA VAL A 492 12.67 7.76 -0.20
C VAL A 492 11.87 6.98 0.83
N GLY A 493 10.60 6.71 0.53
CA GLY A 493 9.77 5.87 1.36
C GLY A 493 8.63 5.18 0.62
N THR A 494 7.79 4.48 1.38
CA THR A 494 6.66 3.72 0.86
C THR A 494 5.49 3.69 1.84
N GLY A 495 4.37 3.16 1.42
CA GLY A 495 3.23 2.89 2.27
C GLY A 495 2.11 2.14 1.56
N GLY A 496 1.22 1.57 2.37
CA GLY A 496 0.10 0.74 1.89
C GLY A 496 -1.08 1.53 1.31
N ASP A 497 -1.05 2.85 1.38
CA ASP A 497 -2.05 3.73 0.78
C ASP A 497 -1.49 4.41 -0.47
N SER A 498 -2.29 4.53 -1.54
CA SER A 498 -1.89 5.21 -2.78
C SER A 498 -1.57 6.68 -2.57
N HIS A 499 -2.13 7.29 -1.53
CA HIS A 499 -1.90 8.67 -1.14
C HIS A 499 -0.68 8.84 -0.20
N THR A 500 0.12 7.81 0.01
CA THR A 500 1.44 7.95 0.61
C THR A 500 2.34 8.67 -0.38
N ARG A 501 2.33 10.01 -0.35
CA ARG A 501 3.06 10.91 -1.26
C ARG A 501 3.84 11.92 -0.44
N PHE A 502 5.15 11.90 -0.56
CA PHE A 502 6.05 12.67 0.30
C PHE A 502 6.42 14.01 -0.34
N PRO A 503 5.93 15.14 0.19
CA PRO A 503 6.25 16.45 -0.38
C PRO A 503 7.69 16.90 -0.11
N LEU A 504 8.37 16.33 0.90
CA LEU A 504 9.77 16.64 1.24
C LEU A 504 10.78 15.72 0.57
N GLY A 505 10.32 14.65 -0.04
CA GLY A 505 11.15 13.63 -0.67
C GLY A 505 10.37 12.96 -1.79
N ILE A 506 10.47 11.66 -1.89
CA ILE A 506 9.69 10.86 -2.82
C ILE A 506 9.22 9.57 -2.17
N SER A 507 8.06 9.09 -2.57
CA SER A 507 7.55 7.79 -2.11
C SER A 507 6.93 7.00 -3.25
N PHE A 508 7.04 5.68 -3.14
CA PHE A 508 6.48 4.72 -4.07
C PHE A 508 5.49 3.83 -3.33
N PRO A 509 4.18 4.18 -3.33
CA PRO A 509 3.16 3.34 -2.69
C PRO A 509 3.13 1.93 -3.25
N ALA A 510 2.93 0.96 -2.37
CA ALA A 510 3.01 -0.45 -2.72
C ALA A 510 1.89 -1.30 -2.06
N GLY A 511 1.76 -2.55 -2.46
CA GLY A 511 0.93 -3.52 -1.78
C GLY A 511 1.50 -3.92 -0.41
N SER A 512 0.65 -4.48 0.45
CA SER A 512 1.02 -4.83 1.84
C SER A 512 2.25 -5.74 1.94
N GLY A 513 2.46 -6.66 0.98
CA GLY A 513 3.63 -7.54 0.96
C GLY A 513 4.93 -6.77 0.78
N LEU A 514 4.96 -5.83 -0.17
CA LEU A 514 6.15 -5.02 -0.43
C LEU A 514 6.37 -3.95 0.67
N VAL A 515 5.29 -3.43 1.26
CA VAL A 515 5.36 -2.55 2.44
C VAL A 515 5.94 -3.31 3.64
N ALA A 516 5.50 -4.56 3.86
CA ALA A 516 6.06 -5.42 4.90
C ALA A 516 7.54 -5.73 4.66
N PHE A 517 7.91 -6.03 3.41
CA PHE A 517 9.30 -6.23 3.01
C PHE A 517 10.15 -5.00 3.28
N ALA A 518 9.66 -3.81 2.92
CA ALA A 518 10.35 -2.55 3.18
C ALA A 518 10.52 -2.26 4.67
N ALA A 519 9.51 -2.54 5.49
CA ALA A 519 9.60 -2.38 6.94
C ALA A 519 10.61 -3.35 7.56
N ALA A 520 10.60 -4.62 7.11
CA ALA A 520 11.46 -5.67 7.64
C ALA A 520 12.93 -5.53 7.21
N THR A 521 13.20 -5.14 5.97
CA THR A 521 14.55 -5.11 5.38
C THR A 521 15.16 -3.72 5.25
N GLY A 522 14.34 -2.67 5.33
CA GLY A 522 14.77 -1.27 5.15
C GLY A 522 14.98 -0.85 3.70
N VAL A 523 14.71 -1.71 2.72
CA VAL A 523 14.84 -1.43 1.28
C VAL A 523 13.59 -1.89 0.53
N MET A 524 13.40 -1.39 -0.70
CA MET A 524 12.29 -1.82 -1.56
C MET A 524 12.78 -1.95 -3.01
N PRO A 525 12.48 -3.05 -3.72
CA PRO A 525 12.82 -3.18 -5.13
C PRO A 525 12.03 -2.17 -5.98
N LEU A 526 12.71 -1.54 -6.91
CA LEU A 526 12.15 -0.53 -7.79
C LEU A 526 12.82 -0.62 -9.18
N ASP A 527 12.01 -0.69 -10.24
CA ASP A 527 12.44 -0.32 -11.57
C ASP A 527 12.23 1.18 -11.71
N MET A 528 13.31 1.96 -11.80
CA MET A 528 13.25 3.42 -11.80
C MET A 528 12.32 3.93 -12.89
N PRO A 529 11.21 4.62 -12.55
CA PRO A 529 10.29 5.15 -13.55
C PRO A 529 10.86 6.36 -14.29
N GLU A 530 10.34 6.62 -15.50
CA GLU A 530 10.50 7.93 -16.15
C GLU A 530 9.79 9.02 -15.35
N SER A 531 10.15 10.29 -15.60
CA SER A 531 9.49 11.44 -14.99
C SER A 531 8.72 12.26 -16.03
N VAL A 532 7.57 12.80 -15.59
CA VAL A 532 6.83 13.89 -16.24
C VAL A 532 7.03 15.15 -15.41
N LEU A 533 7.49 16.22 -16.04
CA LEU A 533 7.65 17.51 -15.38
C LEU A 533 6.41 18.37 -15.56
N VAL A 534 5.87 18.90 -14.45
CA VAL A 534 4.87 19.97 -14.46
C VAL A 534 5.54 21.24 -13.95
N ARG A 535 5.60 22.25 -14.78
CA ARG A 535 6.23 23.54 -14.46
C ARG A 535 5.17 24.64 -14.38
N PHE A 536 5.00 25.20 -13.21
CA PHE A 536 4.15 26.36 -13.00
C PHE A 536 4.93 27.66 -13.23
N LYS A 537 4.27 28.63 -13.86
CA LYS A 537 4.80 29.97 -14.14
C LYS A 537 3.76 31.04 -13.78
N GLY A 538 4.20 32.28 -13.62
CA GLY A 538 3.30 33.39 -13.32
C GLY A 538 2.86 33.46 -11.88
N GLU A 539 1.77 34.16 -11.63
CA GLU A 539 1.24 34.42 -10.27
C GLU A 539 -0.19 33.93 -10.12
N MET A 540 -0.48 33.36 -8.92
CA MET A 540 -1.82 32.87 -8.59
C MET A 540 -2.82 34.04 -8.58
N GLN A 541 -3.95 33.86 -9.26
CA GLN A 541 -4.96 34.88 -9.40
C GLN A 541 -5.88 34.93 -8.17
N PRO A 542 -6.52 36.09 -7.86
CA PRO A 542 -7.49 36.19 -6.77
C PRO A 542 -8.63 35.19 -6.90
N GLY A 543 -8.99 34.52 -5.80
CA GLY A 543 -10.02 33.48 -5.76
C GLY A 543 -9.58 32.09 -6.22
N ILE A 544 -8.42 31.98 -6.87
CA ILE A 544 -7.83 30.71 -7.26
C ILE A 544 -7.08 30.09 -6.07
N THR A 545 -7.26 28.80 -5.88
CA THR A 545 -6.72 28.03 -4.76
C THR A 545 -5.72 26.98 -5.25
N LEU A 546 -5.00 26.38 -4.33
CA LEU A 546 -4.09 25.28 -4.67
C LEU A 546 -4.82 24.08 -5.28
N ARG A 547 -6.07 23.81 -4.85
CA ARG A 547 -6.90 22.75 -5.45
C ARG A 547 -7.17 23.01 -6.94
N ASP A 548 -7.30 24.24 -7.35
CA ASP A 548 -7.47 24.59 -8.77
C ASP A 548 -6.19 24.27 -9.56
N LEU A 549 -5.00 24.43 -8.96
CA LEU A 549 -3.73 24.03 -9.55
C LEU A 549 -3.64 22.50 -9.66
N VAL A 550 -4.10 21.76 -8.66
CA VAL A 550 -4.22 20.30 -8.71
C VAL A 550 -5.06 19.86 -9.91
N HIS A 551 -6.20 20.51 -10.12
CA HIS A 551 -7.11 20.20 -11.23
C HIS A 551 -6.65 20.78 -12.58
N ALA A 552 -5.80 21.80 -12.58
CA ALA A 552 -5.18 22.34 -13.80
C ALA A 552 -4.25 21.29 -14.45
N ILE A 553 -3.58 20.44 -13.67
CA ILE A 553 -2.68 19.41 -14.22
C ILE A 553 -3.42 18.49 -15.21
N PRO A 554 -4.51 17.79 -14.85
CA PRO A 554 -5.25 16.98 -15.81
C PRO A 554 -5.90 17.83 -16.93
N LEU A 555 -6.40 19.03 -16.62
CA LEU A 555 -7.00 19.90 -17.62
C LEU A 555 -6.02 20.27 -18.75
N TYR A 556 -4.80 20.65 -18.40
CA TYR A 556 -3.76 20.99 -19.38
C TYR A 556 -3.22 19.74 -20.10
N ALA A 557 -3.09 18.62 -19.40
CA ALA A 557 -2.73 17.35 -20.04
C ALA A 557 -3.77 16.90 -21.07
N ILE A 558 -5.07 17.05 -20.78
CA ILE A 558 -6.16 16.77 -21.74
C ILE A 558 -6.06 17.70 -22.96
N LYS A 559 -5.87 19.01 -22.76
CA LYS A 559 -5.72 19.98 -23.84
C LYS A 559 -4.54 19.68 -24.77
N GLN A 560 -3.49 19.05 -24.24
CA GLN A 560 -2.29 18.66 -24.98
C GLN A 560 -2.36 17.24 -25.55
N GLY A 561 -3.47 16.50 -25.33
CA GLY A 561 -3.61 15.13 -25.80
C GLY A 561 -2.80 14.08 -25.02
N LEU A 562 -2.29 14.44 -23.83
CA LEU A 562 -1.48 13.59 -22.95
C LEU A 562 -2.32 12.78 -21.95
N LEU A 563 -3.61 13.12 -21.83
CA LEU A 563 -4.57 12.46 -20.95
C LEU A 563 -5.94 12.41 -21.63
N THR A 564 -6.65 11.29 -21.52
CA THR A 564 -8.04 11.16 -21.98
C THR A 564 -8.95 10.74 -20.82
N VAL A 565 -10.19 11.22 -20.82
CA VAL A 565 -11.23 10.78 -19.87
C VAL A 565 -11.85 9.46 -20.33
N GLU A 566 -11.96 9.24 -21.63
CA GLU A 566 -12.48 8.00 -22.21
C GLU A 566 -11.67 6.79 -21.77
N LYS A 567 -12.37 5.70 -21.38
CA LYS A 567 -11.75 4.48 -20.86
C LYS A 567 -11.21 3.57 -21.97
N LYS A 568 -11.87 3.52 -23.11
CA LYS A 568 -11.42 2.76 -24.27
C LYS A 568 -10.28 3.53 -24.97
N GLY A 569 -9.13 2.88 -25.12
CA GLY A 569 -7.94 3.52 -25.70
C GLY A 569 -7.35 4.65 -24.84
N LYS A 570 -7.48 4.56 -23.51
CA LYS A 570 -7.05 5.60 -22.57
C LYS A 570 -5.58 5.97 -22.77
N ILE A 571 -5.33 7.25 -23.00
CA ILE A 571 -4.00 7.87 -22.95
C ILE A 571 -3.83 8.44 -21.54
N ASN A 572 -2.70 8.16 -20.91
CA ASN A 572 -2.32 8.73 -19.62
C ASN A 572 -0.79 8.82 -19.51
N ALA A 573 -0.26 10.00 -19.80
CA ALA A 573 1.18 10.25 -19.77
C ALA A 573 1.79 10.09 -18.37
N PHE A 574 0.99 10.18 -17.31
CA PHE A 574 1.45 10.05 -15.92
C PHE A 574 1.54 8.60 -15.44
N SER A 575 0.81 7.69 -16.07
CA SER A 575 0.68 6.30 -15.61
C SER A 575 2.03 5.59 -15.52
N GLY A 576 2.39 5.14 -14.32
CA GLY A 576 3.67 4.47 -14.05
C GLY A 576 4.90 5.37 -14.08
N ARG A 577 4.73 6.68 -14.25
CA ARG A 577 5.81 7.69 -14.23
C ARG A 577 5.80 8.48 -12.94
N ILE A 578 6.92 9.12 -12.63
CA ILE A 578 7.02 10.05 -11.50
C ILE A 578 6.54 11.42 -11.96
N LEU A 579 5.70 12.05 -11.16
CA LEU A 579 5.32 13.45 -11.36
C LEU A 579 6.30 14.35 -10.60
N GLU A 580 7.08 15.15 -11.31
CA GLU A 580 7.95 16.17 -10.75
C GLU A 580 7.32 17.55 -10.93
N ILE A 581 7.24 18.34 -9.86
CA ILE A 581 6.56 19.65 -9.85
C ILE A 581 7.56 20.73 -9.46
N GLU A 582 7.62 21.83 -10.24
CA GLU A 582 8.44 22.99 -9.96
C GLU A 582 7.70 24.31 -10.22
N GLY A 583 8.28 25.43 -9.76
CA GLY A 583 7.73 26.77 -9.94
C GLY A 583 6.82 27.22 -8.79
N LEU A 584 6.80 26.49 -7.67
CA LEU A 584 5.99 26.78 -6.47
C LEU A 584 6.81 26.65 -5.18
N GLU A 585 8.07 27.05 -5.20
CA GLU A 585 9.05 26.80 -4.12
C GLU A 585 8.65 27.39 -2.76
N ASN A 586 7.80 28.42 -2.76
CA ASN A 586 7.39 29.14 -1.54
C ASN A 586 6.15 28.54 -0.85
N LEU A 587 5.61 27.42 -1.33
CA LEU A 587 4.52 26.73 -0.65
C LEU A 587 4.96 26.24 0.73
N THR A 588 4.01 26.22 1.68
CA THR A 588 4.21 25.43 2.90
C THR A 588 4.22 23.93 2.56
N VAL A 589 4.86 23.13 3.39
CA VAL A 589 4.91 21.67 3.18
C VAL A 589 3.52 21.05 3.13
N GLU A 590 2.58 21.53 3.96
CA GLU A 590 1.20 21.02 3.96
C GLU A 590 0.42 21.42 2.70
N GLN A 591 0.72 22.56 2.10
CA GLN A 591 0.18 22.95 0.79
C GLN A 591 0.79 22.10 -0.33
N ALA A 592 2.10 21.89 -0.30
CA ALA A 592 2.79 21.03 -1.27
C ALA A 592 2.24 19.59 -1.25
N PHE A 593 1.83 19.10 -0.08
CA PHE A 593 1.23 17.78 0.04
C PHE A 593 -0.06 17.65 -0.78
N GLU A 594 -0.89 18.66 -0.88
CA GLU A 594 -2.10 18.61 -1.69
C GLU A 594 -1.80 18.32 -3.16
N LEU A 595 -0.72 18.92 -3.71
CA LEU A 595 -0.25 18.62 -5.07
C LEU A 595 0.33 17.21 -5.22
N SER A 596 1.18 16.79 -4.27
CA SER A 596 1.80 15.48 -4.34
C SER A 596 0.77 14.35 -4.17
N ASP A 597 -0.19 14.53 -3.26
CA ASP A 597 -1.24 13.57 -2.96
C ASP A 597 -2.10 13.25 -4.20
N ALA A 598 -2.51 14.28 -4.93
CA ALA A 598 -3.33 14.15 -6.13
C ALA A 598 -2.67 13.35 -7.27
N SER A 599 -1.36 13.19 -7.27
CA SER A 599 -0.65 12.35 -8.25
C SER A 599 -1.11 10.89 -8.23
N ALA A 600 -1.68 10.43 -7.11
CA ALA A 600 -2.26 9.10 -6.96
C ALA A 600 -3.42 8.86 -7.95
N GLU A 601 -4.21 9.90 -8.25
CA GLU A 601 -5.36 9.80 -9.14
C GLU A 601 -4.96 9.71 -10.61
N ARG A 602 -3.73 10.08 -10.95
CA ARG A 602 -3.15 9.96 -12.29
C ARG A 602 -2.43 8.63 -12.50
N SER A 603 -2.52 7.71 -11.55
CA SER A 603 -1.74 6.45 -11.54
C SER A 603 -0.22 6.67 -11.62
N ALA A 604 0.26 7.81 -11.15
CA ALA A 604 1.69 8.08 -11.07
C ALA A 604 2.38 7.11 -10.10
N ALA A 605 3.59 6.69 -10.43
CA ALA A 605 4.39 5.81 -9.57
C ALA A 605 4.86 6.53 -8.29
N GLY A 606 5.20 7.81 -8.41
CA GLY A 606 5.63 8.66 -7.31
C GLY A 606 5.40 10.14 -7.64
N CYS A 607 5.68 11.00 -6.68
CA CYS A 607 5.66 12.46 -6.90
C CYS A 607 6.74 13.11 -6.04
N THR A 608 7.38 14.14 -6.57
CA THR A 608 8.25 15.04 -5.80
C THR A 608 8.02 16.49 -6.20
N ILE A 609 8.25 17.40 -5.27
CA ILE A 609 8.00 18.83 -5.43
C ILE A 609 9.26 19.61 -5.05
N ASN A 610 9.62 20.59 -5.88
CA ASN A 610 10.73 21.49 -5.60
C ASN A 610 10.28 22.57 -4.61
N LEU A 611 10.78 22.53 -3.36
CA LEU A 611 10.49 23.50 -2.30
C LEU A 611 11.72 24.28 -1.87
N SER A 612 11.52 25.37 -1.10
CA SER A 612 12.61 26.14 -0.52
C SER A 612 13.07 25.57 0.82
N GLU A 613 14.36 25.72 1.11
CA GLU A 613 14.96 25.34 2.40
C GLU A 613 14.29 26.05 3.58
N THR A 614 13.83 27.29 3.37
CA THR A 614 13.14 28.08 4.41
C THR A 614 11.82 27.45 4.83
N SER A 615 10.98 27.05 3.86
CA SER A 615 9.68 26.40 4.13
C SER A 615 9.86 25.10 4.89
N ILE A 616 10.85 24.30 4.48
CA ILE A 616 11.15 23.01 5.11
C ILE A 616 11.75 23.20 6.51
N ALA A 617 12.69 24.15 6.67
CA ALA A 617 13.31 24.39 7.98
C ALA A 617 12.30 24.83 9.05
N GLU A 618 11.33 25.67 8.70
CA GLU A 618 10.25 26.07 9.63
C GLU A 618 9.42 24.83 10.04
N TYR A 619 9.07 24.00 9.08
CA TYR A 619 8.28 22.79 9.31
C TYR A 619 9.00 21.77 10.19
N LEU A 620 10.28 21.50 9.93
CA LEU A 620 11.07 20.57 10.73
C LEU A 620 11.26 21.05 12.18
N ARG A 621 11.50 22.35 12.42
CA ARG A 621 11.58 22.88 13.79
C ARG A 621 10.31 22.60 14.58
N SER A 622 9.16 22.83 13.98
CA SER A 622 7.87 22.49 14.57
C SER A 622 7.75 21.00 14.88
N ASN A 623 8.12 20.16 13.94
CA ASN A 623 7.93 18.70 14.03
C ASN A 623 8.85 18.02 15.02
N ILE A 624 10.07 18.53 15.26
CA ILE A 624 10.96 18.05 16.32
C ILE A 624 10.27 18.10 17.69
N THR A 625 9.62 19.23 17.98
CA THR A 625 8.84 19.39 19.22
C THR A 625 7.68 18.38 19.28
N MET A 626 6.97 18.17 18.17
CA MET A 626 5.90 17.18 18.09
C MET A 626 6.42 15.75 18.32
N LEU A 627 7.53 15.35 17.71
CA LEU A 627 8.11 14.03 17.90
C LEU A 627 8.47 13.76 19.38
N ARG A 628 9.04 14.75 20.07
CA ARG A 628 9.37 14.62 21.49
C ARG A 628 8.13 14.64 22.39
N TRP A 629 7.08 15.38 22.00
CA TRP A 629 5.77 15.25 22.60
C TRP A 629 5.22 13.84 22.43
N MET A 630 5.35 13.22 21.25
CA MET A 630 4.91 11.84 21.01
C MET A 630 5.65 10.83 21.89
N ILE A 631 6.94 11.03 22.16
CA ILE A 631 7.70 10.22 23.12
C ILE A 631 7.05 10.30 24.51
N ASN A 632 6.71 11.50 24.96
CA ASN A 632 6.11 11.72 26.28
C ASN A 632 4.70 11.10 26.38
N GLU A 633 3.95 11.10 25.29
CA GLU A 633 2.59 10.53 25.18
C GLU A 633 2.57 9.02 24.91
N GLY A 634 3.71 8.39 24.67
CA GLY A 634 3.81 6.92 24.47
C GLY A 634 3.24 6.44 23.12
N TYR A 635 3.55 7.15 22.03
CA TYR A 635 3.09 6.78 20.67
C TYR A 635 3.89 5.66 20.01
N GLY A 636 4.94 5.16 20.61
CA GLY A 636 5.76 4.11 20.02
C GLY A 636 7.13 4.01 20.65
N ASP A 637 8.08 3.39 19.95
CA ASP A 637 9.45 3.25 20.43
C ASP A 637 10.09 4.65 20.55
N PRO A 638 10.47 5.05 21.79
CA PRO A 638 11.04 6.38 22.01
C PRO A 638 12.40 6.56 21.31
N ARG A 639 13.17 5.48 21.11
CA ARG A 639 14.46 5.53 20.38
C ARG A 639 14.23 5.88 18.90
N THR A 640 13.22 5.29 18.28
CA THR A 640 12.86 5.58 16.88
C THR A 640 12.43 7.04 16.69
N LEU A 641 11.59 7.55 17.59
CA LEU A 641 11.13 8.94 17.54
C LEU A 641 12.28 9.93 17.81
N GLU A 642 13.15 9.64 18.79
CA GLU A 642 14.30 10.52 19.10
C GLU A 642 15.35 10.51 17.97
N ARG A 643 15.69 9.35 17.38
CA ARG A 643 16.56 9.29 16.18
C ARG A 643 16.02 10.14 15.05
N ARG A 644 14.68 10.10 14.84
CA ARG A 644 14.05 10.92 13.82
C ARG A 644 14.16 12.41 14.13
N ALA A 645 13.95 12.83 15.38
CA ALA A 645 14.13 14.21 15.81
C ALA A 645 15.58 14.68 15.63
N GLN A 646 16.56 13.85 16.02
CA GLN A 646 18.00 14.16 15.84
C GLN A 646 18.39 14.34 14.38
N LYS A 647 17.91 13.46 13.48
CA LYS A 647 18.15 13.61 12.03
C LYS A 647 17.55 14.90 11.45
N MET A 648 16.41 15.37 11.98
CA MET A 648 15.87 16.68 11.63
C MET A 648 16.77 17.82 12.14
N GLU A 649 17.28 17.73 13.38
CA GLU A 649 18.22 18.69 13.93
C GLU A 649 19.54 18.73 13.13
N GLU A 650 20.06 17.58 12.71
CA GLU A 650 21.23 17.48 11.84
C GLU A 650 21.02 18.20 10.50
N TRP A 651 19.88 17.96 9.85
CA TRP A 651 19.57 18.67 8.60
C TRP A 651 19.44 20.18 8.81
N LEU A 652 18.82 20.63 9.92
CA LEU A 652 18.67 22.04 10.25
C LEU A 652 20.00 22.75 10.56
N ALA A 653 21.02 22.01 10.94
CA ALA A 653 22.36 22.57 11.16
C ALA A 653 23.05 22.99 9.84
N ASN A 654 22.72 22.33 8.73
CA ASN A 654 23.20 22.66 7.39
C ASN A 654 22.10 22.39 6.35
N PRO A 655 21.08 23.25 6.23
CA PRO A 655 19.97 23.04 5.31
C PRO A 655 20.42 23.05 3.86
N GLU A 656 20.25 21.93 3.19
CA GLU A 656 20.57 21.77 1.77
C GLU A 656 19.53 20.84 1.12
N LEU A 657 19.06 21.19 -0.05
CA LEU A 657 18.09 20.41 -0.84
C LEU A 657 18.69 20.04 -2.19
N MET A 658 18.35 18.86 -2.65
CA MET A 658 18.66 18.43 -4.02
C MET A 658 17.87 19.25 -5.02
N ARG A 659 18.47 19.46 -6.20
CA ARG A 659 17.87 20.12 -7.35
C ARG A 659 18.12 19.29 -8.60
N ALA A 660 17.20 19.34 -9.57
CA ALA A 660 17.42 18.76 -10.86
C ALA A 660 18.59 19.46 -11.58
N ASP A 661 19.33 18.72 -12.39
CA ASP A 661 20.33 19.31 -13.29
C ASP A 661 19.64 20.09 -14.41
N ALA A 662 20.31 21.12 -14.94
CA ALA A 662 19.70 22.02 -15.92
C ALA A 662 19.35 21.33 -17.25
N ASP A 663 20.03 20.25 -17.57
CA ASP A 663 19.88 19.44 -18.77
C ASP A 663 19.20 18.07 -18.48
N ALA A 664 18.49 17.96 -17.36
CA ALA A 664 17.73 16.76 -17.03
C ALA A 664 16.66 16.46 -18.09
N GLU A 665 16.52 15.20 -18.44
CA GLU A 665 15.55 14.73 -19.44
C GLU A 665 14.26 14.24 -18.76
N TYR A 666 13.12 14.56 -19.38
CA TYR A 666 11.79 14.17 -18.95
C TYR A 666 11.03 13.50 -20.11
N ALA A 667 10.19 12.53 -19.81
CA ALA A 667 9.33 11.89 -20.82
C ALA A 667 8.34 12.89 -21.44
N GLU A 668 7.80 13.78 -20.60
CA GLU A 668 6.92 14.87 -21.01
C GLU A 668 7.16 16.11 -20.13
N VAL A 669 6.88 17.30 -20.67
CA VAL A 669 6.92 18.57 -19.94
C VAL A 669 5.61 19.31 -20.16
N ILE A 670 4.91 19.62 -19.08
CA ILE A 670 3.64 20.36 -19.09
C ILE A 670 3.89 21.71 -18.41
N GLU A 671 3.79 22.78 -19.16
CA GLU A 671 3.89 24.15 -18.63
C GLU A 671 2.49 24.70 -18.37
N ILE A 672 2.28 25.26 -17.18
CA ILE A 672 1.01 25.87 -16.76
C ILE A 672 1.28 27.30 -16.33
N ASP A 673 0.68 28.28 -17.03
CA ASP A 673 0.75 29.67 -16.63
C ASP A 673 -0.41 29.99 -15.67
N LEU A 674 -0.07 30.31 -14.43
CA LEU A 674 -1.04 30.68 -13.39
C LEU A 674 -1.86 31.94 -13.75
N ASN A 675 -1.29 32.81 -14.60
CA ASN A 675 -2.00 33.98 -15.06
C ASN A 675 -3.19 33.63 -15.98
N ASP A 676 -3.23 32.43 -16.55
CA ASP A 676 -4.33 31.97 -17.42
C ASP A 676 -5.47 31.32 -16.65
N ILE A 677 -5.27 30.97 -15.38
CA ILE A 677 -6.31 30.37 -14.53
C ILE A 677 -7.09 31.48 -13.86
N LYS A 678 -8.28 31.82 -14.44
CA LYS A 678 -9.12 32.97 -14.03
C LYS A 678 -10.33 32.59 -13.18
N GLU A 679 -10.68 31.32 -13.12
CA GLU A 679 -11.80 30.75 -12.38
C GLU A 679 -11.45 29.36 -11.83
N PRO A 680 -12.17 28.87 -10.81
CA PRO A 680 -11.95 27.53 -10.27
C PRO A 680 -12.06 26.42 -11.32
N ILE A 681 -11.30 25.36 -11.10
CA ILE A 681 -11.33 24.13 -11.90
C ILE A 681 -11.87 23.00 -11.02
N VAL A 682 -12.86 22.28 -11.52
CA VAL A 682 -13.50 21.15 -10.84
C VAL A 682 -13.26 19.86 -11.61
N CYS A 683 -13.27 18.71 -10.91
CA CYS A 683 -13.37 17.42 -11.61
C CYS A 683 -14.81 16.92 -11.54
N CYS A 684 -15.37 16.60 -12.70
CA CYS A 684 -16.76 16.21 -12.86
C CYS A 684 -17.05 14.80 -12.31
N PRO A 685 -18.31 14.45 -12.03
CA PRO A 685 -18.68 13.18 -11.47
C PRO A 685 -18.14 11.96 -12.20
N ASN A 686 -17.74 10.96 -11.39
CA ASN A 686 -17.29 9.63 -11.76
C ASN A 686 -15.85 9.52 -12.32
N ASP A 687 -15.14 10.64 -12.47
CA ASP A 687 -13.73 10.60 -12.92
C ASP A 687 -12.90 11.76 -12.33
N PRO A 688 -11.82 11.51 -11.58
CA PRO A 688 -10.96 12.55 -11.06
C PRO A 688 -10.10 13.24 -12.14
N ASP A 689 -10.10 12.73 -13.38
CA ASP A 689 -9.43 13.32 -14.53
C ASP A 689 -10.34 14.24 -15.35
N ASP A 690 -11.68 14.15 -15.22
CA ASP A 690 -12.64 14.97 -16.00
C ASP A 690 -12.69 16.42 -15.48
N ALA A 691 -11.57 17.13 -15.69
CA ALA A 691 -11.40 18.51 -15.23
C ALA A 691 -12.05 19.51 -16.19
N LYS A 692 -12.86 20.42 -15.63
CA LYS A 692 -13.56 21.50 -16.34
C LYS A 692 -13.50 22.81 -15.53
N THR A 693 -13.71 23.92 -16.20
CA THR A 693 -13.81 25.21 -15.52
C THR A 693 -15.16 25.33 -14.80
N LEU A 694 -15.22 26.18 -13.77
CA LEU A 694 -16.45 26.39 -13.00
C LEU A 694 -17.61 26.86 -13.91
N SER A 695 -17.32 27.70 -14.89
CA SER A 695 -18.32 28.20 -15.85
C SER A 695 -18.97 27.08 -16.67
N ASP A 696 -18.28 25.96 -16.90
CA ASP A 696 -18.80 24.81 -17.65
C ASP A 696 -19.86 24.01 -16.88
N VAL A 697 -19.89 24.12 -15.54
CA VAL A 697 -20.71 23.27 -14.64
C VAL A 697 -21.63 24.07 -13.73
N ALA A 698 -21.59 25.40 -13.77
CA ALA A 698 -22.37 26.25 -12.90
C ALA A 698 -23.90 26.06 -13.04
N GLY A 699 -24.61 26.10 -11.91
CA GLY A 699 -26.06 26.09 -11.85
C GLY A 699 -26.70 24.80 -11.31
N ASP A 700 -26.01 23.67 -11.33
CA ASP A 700 -26.53 22.42 -10.78
C ASP A 700 -26.80 22.53 -9.27
N LYS A 701 -27.97 22.02 -8.84
CA LYS A 701 -28.33 21.98 -7.43
C LYS A 701 -27.33 21.14 -6.66
N VAL A 702 -26.96 21.60 -5.48
CA VAL A 702 -26.10 20.85 -4.53
C VAL A 702 -26.93 20.39 -3.35
N ASP A 703 -26.92 19.10 -3.09
CA ASP A 703 -27.66 18.48 -1.98
C ASP A 703 -26.77 18.37 -0.74
N GLU A 704 -25.54 17.93 -0.90
CA GLU A 704 -24.58 17.74 0.20
C GLU A 704 -23.20 18.31 -0.16
N VAL A 705 -22.44 18.62 0.86
CA VAL A 705 -21.05 19.12 0.74
C VAL A 705 -20.18 18.38 1.74
N PHE A 706 -18.98 18.01 1.32
CA PHE A 706 -17.97 17.40 2.20
C PHE A 706 -16.65 18.15 2.15
N ILE A 707 -16.18 18.61 3.32
CA ILE A 707 -14.84 19.17 3.51
C ILE A 707 -14.05 18.27 4.46
N GLY A 708 -13.02 17.62 3.92
CA GLY A 708 -12.17 16.63 4.60
C GLY A 708 -11.32 15.90 3.56
N SER A 709 -10.61 14.91 3.95
CA SER A 709 -9.68 14.08 3.17
C SER A 709 -8.21 14.36 3.49
N CYS A 710 -7.32 13.46 3.00
CA CYS A 710 -5.87 13.63 3.12
C CYS A 710 -5.36 14.89 2.40
N MET A 711 -6.04 15.35 1.35
CA MET A 711 -5.69 16.58 0.63
C MET A 711 -6.07 17.86 1.41
N THR A 712 -6.63 17.77 2.60
CA THR A 712 -6.96 18.94 3.42
C THR A 712 -5.98 19.14 4.57
N ASN A 713 -5.76 20.39 4.93
CA ASN A 713 -5.03 20.83 6.11
C ASN A 713 -5.87 21.85 6.88
N ILE A 714 -5.40 22.32 8.02
CA ILE A 714 -6.14 23.28 8.86
C ILE A 714 -6.58 24.55 8.10
N GLY A 715 -5.80 24.97 7.09
CA GLY A 715 -6.08 26.13 6.27
C GLY A 715 -7.39 26.03 5.50
N HIS A 716 -7.72 24.87 4.97
CA HIS A 716 -8.98 24.63 4.24
C HIS A 716 -10.20 24.82 5.16
N PHE A 717 -10.09 24.37 6.41
CA PHE A 717 -11.15 24.54 7.42
C PHE A 717 -11.29 26.00 7.85
N ARG A 718 -10.18 26.72 8.03
CA ARG A 718 -10.19 28.16 8.31
C ARG A 718 -10.78 28.95 7.14
N ALA A 719 -10.38 28.66 5.88
CA ALA A 719 -10.92 29.30 4.68
C ALA A 719 -12.44 29.12 4.59
N ALA A 720 -12.92 27.88 4.71
CA ALA A 720 -14.34 27.59 4.75
C ALA A 720 -15.04 28.31 5.92
N GLY A 721 -14.44 28.33 7.12
CA GLY A 721 -14.94 29.03 8.29
C GLY A 721 -15.09 30.54 8.06
N LYS A 722 -14.10 31.18 7.43
CA LYS A 722 -14.17 32.61 7.06
C LYS A 722 -15.30 32.93 6.10
N LEU A 723 -15.57 32.04 5.15
CA LEU A 723 -16.70 32.19 4.22
C LEU A 723 -18.04 31.97 4.93
N LEU A 724 -18.16 30.96 5.77
CA LEU A 724 -19.36 30.63 6.55
C LEU A 724 -19.66 31.66 7.65
N GLU A 725 -18.63 32.37 8.17
CA GLU A 725 -18.80 33.42 9.17
C GLU A 725 -19.72 34.54 8.71
N GLN A 726 -19.71 34.84 7.41
CA GLN A 726 -20.54 35.85 6.78
C GLN A 726 -21.99 35.42 6.61
N TYR A 727 -22.32 34.14 6.82
CA TYR A 727 -23.65 33.57 6.64
C TYR A 727 -24.33 33.35 8.02
N ASN A 728 -25.46 34.03 8.24
CA ASN A 728 -26.15 34.08 9.53
C ASN A 728 -27.40 33.18 9.60
N LYS A 729 -27.53 32.19 8.70
CA LYS A 729 -28.68 31.27 8.62
C LYS A 729 -28.17 29.83 8.62
N THR A 730 -29.08 28.89 8.85
CA THR A 730 -28.79 27.48 8.59
C THR A 730 -28.56 27.27 7.10
N LEU A 731 -27.53 26.49 6.74
CA LEU A 731 -27.20 26.19 5.36
C LEU A 731 -28.36 25.47 4.65
N PRO A 732 -28.60 25.74 3.36
CA PRO A 732 -29.60 25.03 2.58
C PRO A 732 -29.15 23.61 2.21
N THR A 733 -27.87 23.27 2.35
CA THR A 733 -27.26 21.97 2.07
C THR A 733 -26.78 21.30 3.35
N ARG A 734 -26.64 20.00 3.35
CA ARG A 734 -25.96 19.26 4.43
C ARG A 734 -24.44 19.40 4.23
N LEU A 735 -23.76 20.09 5.11
CA LEU A 735 -22.31 20.24 5.09
C LEU A 735 -21.66 19.34 6.17
N TRP A 736 -20.76 18.46 5.72
CA TRP A 736 -19.95 17.60 6.56
C TRP A 736 -18.52 18.13 6.64
N MET A 737 -17.92 18.16 7.83
CA MET A 737 -16.52 18.52 8.03
C MET A 737 -15.80 17.45 8.88
N SER A 738 -14.66 16.96 8.37
CA SER A 738 -13.78 16.03 9.08
C SER A 738 -12.36 16.57 9.08
N PRO A 739 -11.88 17.15 10.21
CA PRO A 739 -10.51 17.68 10.30
C PRO A 739 -9.45 16.61 10.06
N PRO A 740 -8.24 16.97 9.56
CA PRO A 740 -7.20 16.00 9.26
C PRO A 740 -6.62 15.34 10.51
N THR A 741 -6.43 16.07 11.61
CA THR A 741 -5.92 15.51 12.88
C THR A 741 -6.67 16.07 14.09
N LYS A 742 -6.54 15.36 15.22
CA LYS A 742 -7.09 15.82 16.51
C LYS A 742 -6.47 17.18 16.94
N MET A 743 -5.23 17.45 16.55
CA MET A 743 -4.53 18.67 16.87
C MET A 743 -5.09 19.85 16.07
N ASP A 744 -5.37 19.64 14.77
CA ASP A 744 -6.04 20.63 13.91
C ASP A 744 -7.45 20.93 14.44
N LYS A 745 -8.20 19.88 14.85
CA LYS A 745 -9.51 20.02 15.49
C LYS A 745 -9.43 20.87 16.76
N ALA A 746 -8.47 20.58 17.64
CA ALA A 746 -8.29 21.34 18.89
C ALA A 746 -7.98 22.82 18.61
N GLN A 747 -7.11 23.10 17.64
CA GLN A 747 -6.75 24.45 17.26
C GLN A 747 -7.94 25.22 16.64
N LEU A 748 -8.72 24.58 15.77
CA LEU A 748 -9.94 25.17 15.20
C LEU A 748 -10.99 25.47 16.28
N MET A 749 -11.08 24.65 17.32
CA MET A 749 -11.95 24.90 18.48
C MET A 749 -11.45 26.11 19.28
N GLU A 750 -10.16 26.20 19.55
CA GLU A 750 -9.54 27.32 20.26
C GLU A 750 -9.70 28.63 19.50
N GLU A 751 -9.54 28.63 18.18
CA GLU A 751 -9.73 29.77 17.29
C GLU A 751 -11.22 30.14 17.10
N GLY A 752 -12.18 29.37 17.63
CA GLY A 752 -13.61 29.66 17.60
C GLY A 752 -14.36 29.20 16.34
N TYR A 753 -13.69 28.54 15.38
CA TYR A 753 -14.33 28.08 14.14
C TYR A 753 -15.46 27.08 14.38
N TYR A 754 -15.38 26.25 15.40
CA TYR A 754 -16.44 25.29 15.75
C TYR A 754 -17.74 25.99 16.16
N ASN A 755 -17.66 27.23 16.73
CA ASN A 755 -18.85 28.04 17.00
C ASN A 755 -19.50 28.51 15.69
N ILE A 756 -18.70 28.86 14.67
CA ILE A 756 -19.19 29.23 13.35
C ILE A 756 -19.89 28.05 12.71
N TYR A 757 -19.23 26.89 12.69
CA TYR A 757 -19.79 25.66 12.13
C TYR A 757 -21.12 25.26 12.78
N GLY A 758 -21.17 25.26 14.10
CA GLY A 758 -22.41 24.94 14.85
C GLY A 758 -23.55 25.92 14.55
N ARG A 759 -23.25 27.21 14.43
CA ARG A 759 -24.23 28.27 14.12
C ARG A 759 -24.91 28.05 12.77
N VAL A 760 -24.19 27.62 11.76
CA VAL A 760 -24.73 27.40 10.40
C VAL A 760 -25.20 25.98 10.13
N GLY A 761 -25.08 25.07 11.12
CA GLY A 761 -25.60 23.70 11.04
C GLY A 761 -24.65 22.70 10.37
N VAL A 762 -23.33 22.92 10.44
CA VAL A 762 -22.35 21.96 9.93
C VAL A 762 -22.34 20.70 10.80
N ARG A 763 -22.31 19.54 10.17
CA ARG A 763 -22.03 18.27 10.84
C ARG A 763 -20.52 18.05 10.92
N THR A 764 -19.98 18.09 12.11
CA THR A 764 -18.56 17.82 12.35
C THR A 764 -18.34 16.37 12.74
N GLU A 765 -17.36 15.73 12.11
CA GLU A 765 -16.99 14.34 12.31
C GLU A 765 -15.67 14.20 13.06
N MET A 766 -15.36 12.97 13.50
CA MET A 766 -14.07 12.61 14.05
C MET A 766 -12.97 12.80 13.01
N PRO A 767 -11.77 13.27 13.37
CA PRO A 767 -10.64 13.32 12.47
C PRO A 767 -10.35 11.98 11.81
N GLY A 768 -10.29 11.95 10.47
CA GLY A 768 -10.06 10.73 9.71
C GLY A 768 -10.65 10.73 8.31
N CYS A 769 -10.70 9.55 7.70
CA CYS A 769 -11.07 9.33 6.29
C CYS A 769 -12.52 8.85 6.09
N SER A 770 -13.35 8.85 7.12
CA SER A 770 -14.67 8.21 7.18
C SER A 770 -15.53 8.43 5.91
N LEU A 771 -15.94 9.67 5.62
CA LEU A 771 -16.79 9.97 4.47
C LEU A 771 -16.02 9.95 3.14
N CYS A 772 -14.77 10.41 3.11
CA CYS A 772 -13.94 10.39 1.90
C CYS A 772 -13.78 8.97 1.33
N MET A 773 -13.68 7.97 2.20
CA MET A 773 -13.58 6.57 1.81
C MET A 773 -14.94 5.94 1.49
N GLY A 774 -16.04 6.48 2.01
CA GLY A 774 -17.38 5.90 1.87
C GLY A 774 -17.58 4.56 2.59
N ASN A 775 -16.69 4.24 3.54
CA ASN A 775 -16.72 2.97 4.26
C ASN A 775 -17.67 2.98 5.46
N GLN A 776 -17.70 4.09 6.21
CA GLN A 776 -18.39 4.20 7.49
C GLN A 776 -19.49 5.26 7.50
N ALA A 777 -19.34 6.34 6.72
CA ALA A 777 -20.34 7.36 6.51
C ALA A 777 -20.51 7.61 5.00
N ARG A 778 -21.75 7.85 4.58
CA ARG A 778 -22.12 8.02 3.17
C ARG A 778 -23.10 9.17 3.00
N VAL A 779 -23.04 9.81 1.84
CA VAL A 779 -24.08 10.77 1.41
C VAL A 779 -25.33 10.04 0.95
N ASP A 780 -26.44 10.77 0.85
CA ASP A 780 -27.70 10.20 0.40
C ASP A 780 -27.61 9.68 -1.05
N ALA A 781 -28.39 8.63 -1.37
CA ALA A 781 -28.38 8.04 -2.70
C ALA A 781 -28.83 9.06 -3.77
N GLY A 782 -28.06 9.13 -4.87
CA GLY A 782 -28.32 10.05 -5.97
C GLY A 782 -28.01 11.53 -5.67
N ALA A 783 -27.41 11.85 -4.51
CA ALA A 783 -27.09 13.23 -4.15
C ALA A 783 -26.05 13.85 -5.08
N THR A 784 -26.22 15.14 -5.38
CA THR A 784 -25.17 15.97 -6.01
C THR A 784 -24.32 16.58 -4.90
N VAL A 785 -23.01 16.32 -4.96
CA VAL A 785 -22.07 16.63 -3.87
C VAL A 785 -20.91 17.46 -4.36
N LEU A 786 -20.58 18.52 -3.63
CA LEU A 786 -19.27 19.19 -3.75
C LEU A 786 -18.33 18.64 -2.68
N SER A 787 -17.15 18.19 -3.07
CA SER A 787 -16.29 17.46 -2.15
C SER A 787 -14.81 17.83 -2.29
N THR A 788 -14.12 17.93 -1.17
CA THR A 788 -12.66 18.02 -1.12
C THR A 788 -11.99 16.65 -1.05
N SER A 789 -12.74 15.56 -1.24
CA SER A 789 -12.16 14.21 -1.30
C SER A 789 -11.16 14.07 -2.46
N THR A 790 -10.41 13.00 -2.42
CA THR A 790 -9.39 12.71 -3.45
C THR A 790 -10.00 12.10 -4.71
N ARG A 791 -11.11 11.36 -4.57
CA ARG A 791 -11.74 10.54 -5.60
C ARG A 791 -13.24 10.72 -5.64
N ASN A 792 -13.78 10.58 -6.84
CA ASN A 792 -15.22 10.61 -7.10
C ASN A 792 -15.69 9.44 -8.00
N PHE A 793 -15.04 8.29 -7.86
CA PHE A 793 -15.46 7.08 -8.58
C PHE A 793 -16.93 6.74 -8.28
N PRO A 794 -17.63 6.06 -9.22
CA PRO A 794 -19.03 5.70 -9.04
C PRO A 794 -19.31 5.03 -7.69
N ASN A 795 -20.38 5.42 -7.03
CA ASN A 795 -20.86 4.86 -5.77
C ASN A 795 -19.91 4.99 -4.55
N ARG A 796 -18.79 5.73 -4.66
CA ARG A 796 -17.81 5.82 -3.58
C ARG A 796 -18.33 6.55 -2.34
N LEU A 797 -18.85 7.77 -2.50
CA LEU A 797 -19.38 8.56 -1.38
C LEU A 797 -20.83 8.23 -1.03
N GLY A 798 -21.60 7.72 -1.98
CA GLY A 798 -23.01 7.33 -1.86
C GLY A 798 -23.48 6.62 -3.12
N ASP A 799 -24.54 5.84 -3.02
CA ASP A 799 -25.08 5.08 -4.14
C ASP A 799 -25.65 6.03 -5.21
N GLY A 800 -25.14 5.96 -6.43
CA GLY A 800 -25.53 6.84 -7.53
C GLY A 800 -25.24 8.33 -7.31
N ALA A 801 -24.43 8.69 -6.31
CA ALA A 801 -24.11 10.08 -6.02
C ALA A 801 -23.24 10.70 -7.13
N ASN A 802 -23.54 11.95 -7.50
CA ASN A 802 -22.81 12.78 -8.45
C ASN A 802 -21.84 13.67 -7.70
N VAL A 803 -20.58 13.27 -7.62
CA VAL A 803 -19.57 13.95 -6.78
C VAL A 803 -18.63 14.77 -7.64
N TYR A 804 -18.65 16.10 -7.44
CA TYR A 804 -17.67 17.03 -8.00
C TYR A 804 -16.50 17.21 -7.02
N LEU A 805 -15.27 17.06 -7.50
CA LEU A 805 -14.08 17.40 -6.70
C LEU A 805 -13.80 18.90 -6.83
N THR A 806 -13.69 19.58 -5.69
CA THR A 806 -13.58 21.04 -5.63
C THR A 806 -12.61 21.49 -4.52
N SER A 807 -12.26 22.79 -4.53
CA SER A 807 -11.63 23.43 -3.38
C SER A 807 -12.58 23.53 -2.17
N ALA A 808 -12.02 23.70 -0.97
CA ALA A 808 -12.83 23.92 0.23
C ALA A 808 -13.60 25.24 0.16
N GLU A 809 -13.02 26.25 -0.49
CA GLU A 809 -13.64 27.55 -0.71
C GLU A 809 -14.86 27.41 -1.62
N LEU A 810 -14.72 26.73 -2.76
CA LEU A 810 -15.84 26.50 -3.68
C LEU A 810 -16.94 25.64 -3.03
N ALA A 811 -16.53 24.61 -2.28
CA ALA A 811 -17.45 23.76 -1.52
C ALA A 811 -18.25 24.59 -0.49
N ALA A 812 -17.59 25.49 0.25
CA ALA A 812 -18.26 26.36 1.23
C ALA A 812 -19.23 27.34 0.57
N VAL A 813 -18.85 27.96 -0.55
CA VAL A 813 -19.74 28.85 -1.31
C VAL A 813 -20.94 28.08 -1.87
N GLY A 814 -20.72 26.89 -2.44
CA GLY A 814 -21.79 26.00 -2.90
C GLY A 814 -22.75 25.61 -1.78
N ALA A 815 -22.22 25.36 -0.56
CA ALA A 815 -23.07 25.11 0.61
C ALA A 815 -23.95 26.30 0.99
N ILE A 816 -23.45 27.53 0.85
CA ILE A 816 -24.17 28.77 1.14
C ILE A 816 -25.28 29.02 0.10
N VAL A 817 -24.98 28.85 -1.20
CA VAL A 817 -25.91 29.20 -2.27
C VAL A 817 -26.84 28.04 -2.68
N GLY A 818 -26.55 26.80 -2.25
CA GLY A 818 -27.37 25.60 -2.51
C GLY A 818 -27.25 25.06 -3.93
N ARG A 819 -26.27 25.53 -4.71
CA ARG A 819 -25.98 25.09 -6.08
C ARG A 819 -24.52 25.34 -6.41
N ILE A 820 -24.05 24.85 -7.54
CA ILE A 820 -22.72 25.23 -8.05
C ILE A 820 -22.79 26.71 -8.45
N PRO A 821 -22.00 27.60 -7.83
CA PRO A 821 -22.07 29.03 -8.11
C PRO A 821 -21.53 29.34 -9.52
N THR A 822 -21.88 30.50 -10.07
CA THR A 822 -21.16 31.05 -11.22
C THR A 822 -19.77 31.54 -10.77
N ALA A 823 -18.86 31.72 -11.73
CA ALA A 823 -17.51 32.23 -11.41
C ALA A 823 -17.58 33.61 -10.75
N GLU A 824 -18.49 34.48 -11.20
CA GLU A 824 -18.71 35.83 -10.63
C GLU A 824 -19.20 35.73 -9.17
N GLU A 825 -20.23 34.90 -8.90
CA GLU A 825 -20.75 34.70 -7.55
C GLU A 825 -19.67 34.14 -6.62
N TYR A 826 -18.91 33.14 -7.11
CA TYR A 826 -17.81 32.60 -6.33
C TYR A 826 -16.78 33.67 -5.95
N MET A 827 -16.37 34.52 -6.90
CA MET A 827 -15.39 35.57 -6.69
C MET A 827 -15.85 36.64 -5.69
N GLU A 828 -17.15 36.92 -5.58
CA GLU A 828 -17.67 37.85 -4.55
C GLU A 828 -17.34 37.35 -3.13
N TYR A 829 -17.34 36.04 -2.91
CA TYR A 829 -17.01 35.44 -1.61
C TYR A 829 -15.50 35.19 -1.43
N ALA A 830 -14.85 34.60 -2.41
CA ALA A 830 -13.56 33.92 -2.23
C ALA A 830 -12.33 34.80 -2.54
N SER A 831 -12.44 35.83 -3.38
CA SER A 831 -11.28 36.63 -3.80
C SER A 831 -10.47 37.25 -2.64
N LYS A 832 -11.13 37.52 -1.51
CA LYS A 832 -10.50 38.10 -0.31
C LYS A 832 -9.66 37.06 0.47
N ILE A 833 -9.91 35.75 0.29
CA ILE A 833 -9.19 34.69 1.04
C ILE A 833 -7.72 34.68 0.64
N ASN A 834 -7.39 34.93 -0.64
CA ASN A 834 -6.01 34.97 -1.10
C ASN A 834 -5.18 36.06 -0.38
N ALA A 835 -5.78 37.22 -0.10
CA ALA A 835 -5.12 38.28 0.66
C ALA A 835 -4.79 37.91 2.11
N MET A 836 -5.48 36.88 2.65
CA MET A 836 -5.31 36.36 4.01
C MET A 836 -4.59 35.00 4.01
N SER A 837 -4.05 34.56 2.88
CA SER A 837 -3.47 33.22 2.71
C SER A 837 -2.41 32.88 3.76
N GLY A 838 -1.52 33.82 4.09
CA GLY A 838 -0.48 33.61 5.10
C GLY A 838 -1.02 33.39 6.53
N GLU A 839 -2.21 33.91 6.84
CA GLU A 839 -2.90 33.65 8.12
C GLU A 839 -3.71 32.38 8.07
N VAL A 840 -4.52 32.22 7.02
CA VAL A 840 -5.48 31.13 6.85
C VAL A 840 -4.76 29.78 6.73
N PHE A 841 -3.76 29.69 5.84
CA PHE A 841 -3.04 28.43 5.55
C PHE A 841 -1.80 28.22 6.43
N ARG A 842 -1.65 28.98 7.51
CA ARG A 842 -0.59 28.73 8.48
C ARG A 842 -0.82 27.41 9.19
N TYR A 843 0.13 26.48 9.07
CA TYR A 843 0.08 25.19 9.75
C TYR A 843 0.38 25.33 11.27
N LEU A 844 0.19 24.23 12.03
CA LEU A 844 0.48 24.18 13.46
C LEU A 844 1.99 24.28 13.70
N ASN A 845 2.39 25.29 14.46
CA ASN A 845 3.78 25.44 14.92
C ASN A 845 3.90 24.90 16.35
N PHE A 846 4.16 23.62 16.49
CA PHE A 846 4.24 22.92 17.78
C PHE A 846 5.32 23.52 18.69
N ASP A 847 6.43 23.99 18.13
CA ASP A 847 7.50 24.70 18.84
C ASP A 847 7.08 26.06 19.42
N LYS A 848 5.90 26.58 19.06
CA LYS A 848 5.30 27.81 19.61
C LYS A 848 4.12 27.53 20.54
N MET A 849 3.69 26.27 20.65
CA MET A 849 2.55 25.86 21.48
C MET A 849 3.01 25.45 22.90
N PRO A 850 2.53 26.10 23.98
CA PRO A 850 3.05 25.88 25.33
C PRO A 850 2.97 24.43 25.81
N SER A 851 1.89 23.71 25.51
CA SER A 851 1.71 22.31 25.93
C SER A 851 2.71 21.36 25.27
N PHE A 852 2.99 21.56 23.99
CA PHE A 852 3.97 20.75 23.25
C PHE A 852 5.41 21.05 23.71
N LYS A 853 5.74 22.31 23.90
CA LYS A 853 7.06 22.72 24.46
C LYS A 853 7.30 22.13 25.83
N LYS A 854 6.31 22.16 26.71
CA LYS A 854 6.42 21.56 28.05
C LYS A 854 6.68 20.06 27.94
N ALA A 855 5.95 19.35 27.10
CA ALA A 855 6.16 17.91 26.90
C ALA A 855 7.54 17.59 26.28
N GLU A 856 8.04 18.43 25.37
CA GLU A 856 9.38 18.32 24.82
C GLU A 856 10.45 18.50 25.92
N GLU A 857 10.30 19.49 26.80
CA GLU A 857 11.22 19.71 27.95
C GLU A 857 11.20 18.52 28.92
N GLU A 858 10.01 17.97 29.21
CA GLU A 858 9.84 16.77 30.03
C GLU A 858 10.50 15.55 29.40
N ALA A 859 10.34 15.33 28.09
CA ALA A 859 10.99 14.24 27.38
C ALA A 859 12.51 14.39 27.39
N LYS A 860 13.04 15.57 27.12
CA LYS A 860 14.48 15.86 27.17
C LYS A 860 15.07 15.63 28.58
N ALA A 861 14.36 15.99 29.63
CA ALA A 861 14.84 15.88 30.99
C ALA A 861 14.80 14.46 31.56
N ARG A 862 13.76 13.69 31.24
CA ARG A 862 13.43 12.41 31.88
C ARG A 862 13.70 11.19 31.01
N ILE A 863 13.28 11.21 29.73
CA ILE A 863 13.27 10.04 28.86
C ILE A 863 14.55 9.97 28.00
N ILE A 864 14.88 11.07 27.30
CA ILE A 864 15.96 11.09 26.31
C ILE A 864 17.33 10.71 26.90
N PRO A 865 17.75 11.17 28.09
CA PRO A 865 19.03 10.77 28.65
C PRO A 865 19.21 9.28 28.87
N THR A 866 18.12 8.52 28.94
CA THR A 866 18.16 7.07 29.17
C THR A 866 18.10 6.27 27.87
N LEU A 867 17.91 6.93 26.71
CA LEU A 867 17.80 6.27 25.40
C LEU A 867 19.19 5.98 24.81
N ASN A 868 19.35 4.75 24.31
CA ASN A 868 20.45 4.43 23.41
C ASN A 868 19.94 4.58 21.97
N VAL A 869 20.28 5.68 21.30
CA VAL A 869 19.79 6.04 19.95
C VAL A 869 20.85 5.88 18.86
N ALA A 870 22.03 5.33 19.21
CA ALA A 870 23.11 5.08 18.27
C ALA A 870 22.78 3.96 17.25
#